data_ca47bcf9ecff9b107151bbe4e5e5a773
#
_entry.id   ca47bcf9ecff9b107151bbe4e5e5a773
#
_cell.length_a   1.000
_cell.length_b   1.000
_cell.length_c   1.000
_cell.angle_alpha   90.00
_cell.angle_beta   90.00
_cell.angle_gamma   90.00
#
_symmetry.space_group_name_H-M   'P 1'
#
loop_
_entity.id
_entity.type
_entity.pdbx_description
1 polymer ?
#
loop_
_entity_poly.entity_id
_entity_poly.type
_entity_poly.pdbx_seq_one_letter_code
_entity_poly.pdbx_strand_id
1 'polypeptide(L)'
;PQENYEEAQRCLAELCHPSRGTLPDNISSRFEHLKTLTLPVWQDNIQCNREGIHQFCILDADSQEILSATLDDAGNYTISCQEYNETHCLTVDTAQGEECTGHAEGASGTLLTSLRPASPTAAEYDAVWSEWEMAATEKESRGRAATVQEMRDCLKNGKSVLNVGGAGLTTLPDRLPPHITKLVIPRNNYLTRLPPLPPGLRKLIVSNNKLTCLPRLPSGLLSLSVPGNQLTRLPELPSGLQSLWASGNQLTRLPPLPSGLEELIISSNQLISLPELPSGLQTLSVSVNQLTRLPTLPPGLQELAVSVNRLTRLPESLIHLSSAATVNLDGNPLSERTLRDLRDITRAPGYSGPRIRFDMAGPYAPREARALHLAVADWLAPAREGEPAPADRWHMFGQEDNAAAFSLFLERLSETENFIKDAGFKAQISSWLAHLAEDDALRANTFTLATEATSSCEDRVTFFLHQMRNVQLVHNAEKGEYDDNLAALVATGRVMFRLEKLEQIAREKVRTLAFVDEIEVCLGYQNKLKKSLGLTSVTAEMRFFDVSGVTVTDLQAAELQVKAAEKSEFREWILQWGPLHSVLERKAPEHFNALREKRSSDYEHTYRMLSDTELKPSGLVGNTDAERTIGARAMESAEKAFLDGLRPLVEEILGSYLQVQWRPT
;
A
#
# COMPACT_ATOMS: atom_id res chain seq x y z
N PRO A 1 9.91 -12.94 22.30
CA PRO A 1 10.15 -11.85 21.36
C PRO A 1 9.26 -10.63 21.65
N GLN A 2 7.96 -10.84 21.89
CA GLN A 2 7.00 -9.75 22.13
C GLN A 2 7.19 -9.08 23.49
N GLU A 3 7.50 -9.86 24.54
CA GLU A 3 7.83 -9.34 25.87
C GLU A 3 9.09 -8.47 25.85
N ASN A 4 10.10 -8.83 25.06
CA ASN A 4 11.33 -8.05 24.91
C ASN A 4 11.08 -6.73 24.16
N TYR A 5 10.16 -6.72 23.21
CA TYR A 5 9.76 -5.52 22.48
C TYR A 5 8.98 -4.54 23.39
N GLU A 6 8.05 -5.05 24.18
CA GLU A 6 7.29 -4.25 25.16
C GLU A 6 8.19 -3.70 26.27
N GLU A 7 9.20 -4.48 26.70
CA GLU A 7 10.22 -4.02 27.66
C GLU A 7 11.11 -2.93 27.07
N ALA A 8 11.52 -3.09 25.80
CA ALA A 8 12.29 -2.07 25.09
C ALA A 8 11.50 -0.77 24.94
N GLN A 9 10.22 -0.84 24.54
CA GLN A 9 9.33 0.32 24.46
C GLN A 9 9.17 1.00 25.82
N ARG A 10 9.04 0.22 26.91
CA ARG A 10 8.92 0.76 28.27
C ARG A 10 10.18 1.50 28.70
N CYS A 11 11.36 0.89 28.49
CA CYS A 11 12.65 1.52 28.79
C CYS A 11 12.86 2.81 28.00
N LEU A 12 12.43 2.84 26.74
CA LEU A 12 12.54 4.01 25.87
C LEU A 12 11.56 5.12 26.29
N ALA A 13 10.31 4.78 26.59
CA ALA A 13 9.33 5.74 27.08
C ALA A 13 9.77 6.40 28.39
N GLU A 14 10.43 5.66 29.28
CA GLU A 14 10.99 6.19 30.51
C GLU A 14 12.21 7.11 30.29
N LEU A 15 13.03 6.84 29.26
CA LEU A 15 14.16 7.68 28.87
C LEU A 15 13.71 8.99 28.20
N CYS A 16 12.61 8.96 27.45
CA CYS A 16 12.12 10.08 26.64
C CYS A 16 10.98 10.88 27.30
N HIS A 17 10.62 10.65 28.58
CA HIS A 17 9.45 11.29 29.18
C HIS A 17 9.70 12.78 29.52
N PRO A 18 8.92 13.72 28.92
CA PRO A 18 9.19 15.15 29.01
C PRO A 18 8.93 15.79 30.39
N SER A 19 8.27 15.10 31.32
CA SER A 19 7.91 15.62 32.65
C SER A 19 9.03 15.49 33.69
N ARG A 20 10.17 14.88 33.34
CA ARG A 20 11.29 14.72 34.23
C ARG A 20 12.45 15.60 33.79
N GLY A 21 12.57 16.77 34.39
CA GLY A 21 13.73 17.69 34.21
C GLY A 21 15.05 17.14 34.71
N THR A 22 15.14 15.85 35.07
CA THR A 22 16.34 15.12 35.50
C THR A 22 16.36 13.76 34.84
N LEU A 23 17.47 13.45 34.20
CA LEU A 23 17.73 12.12 33.66
C LEU A 23 17.74 11.09 34.80
N PRO A 24 17.23 9.86 34.55
CA PRO A 24 17.27 8.81 35.61
C PRO A 24 18.69 8.47 35.98
N ASP A 25 18.92 8.23 37.28
CA ASP A 25 20.25 7.92 37.93
C ASP A 25 20.93 6.66 37.35
N ASN A 26 20.52 6.15 36.17
CA ASN A 26 20.95 4.85 35.70
C ASN A 26 20.89 4.68 34.18
N ILE A 27 21.18 5.74 33.43
CA ILE A 27 21.12 5.72 31.97
C ILE A 27 22.02 4.66 31.34
N SER A 28 23.27 4.58 31.81
CA SER A 28 24.24 3.60 31.31
C SER A 28 23.79 2.15 31.52
N SER A 29 23.21 1.81 32.68
CA SER A 29 22.72 0.44 32.91
C SER A 29 21.45 0.13 32.12
N ARG A 30 20.59 1.10 31.83
CA ARG A 30 19.42 0.92 31.00
C ARG A 30 19.78 0.78 29.51
N PHE A 31 20.81 1.50 29.06
CA PHE A 31 21.38 1.31 27.71
C PHE A 31 22.02 -0.07 27.55
N GLU A 32 22.78 -0.54 28.54
CA GLU A 32 23.33 -1.89 28.53
C GLU A 32 22.23 -2.96 28.59
N HIS A 33 21.15 -2.72 29.33
CA HIS A 33 19.99 -3.59 29.35
C HIS A 33 19.30 -3.64 27.99
N LEU A 34 19.10 -2.49 27.31
CA LEU A 34 18.59 -2.44 25.96
C LEU A 34 19.44 -3.25 24.98
N LYS A 35 20.77 -3.21 25.07
CA LYS A 35 21.68 -4.03 24.25
C LYS A 35 21.52 -5.53 24.48
N THR A 36 21.10 -5.95 25.66
CA THR A 36 20.89 -7.38 25.99
C THR A 36 19.56 -7.92 25.53
N LEU A 37 18.59 -7.05 25.17
CA LEU A 37 17.32 -7.44 24.61
C LEU A 37 17.53 -7.87 23.15
N THR A 38 17.65 -9.18 22.92
CA THR A 38 17.83 -9.78 21.59
C THR A 38 16.55 -9.66 20.75
N LEU A 39 16.33 -8.52 20.12
CA LEU A 39 15.28 -8.33 19.12
C LEU A 39 15.89 -8.48 17.72
N PRO A 40 15.29 -9.24 16.81
CA PRO A 40 15.80 -9.41 15.44
C PRO A 40 16.02 -8.07 14.72
N VAL A 41 15.18 -7.09 14.98
CA VAL A 41 15.24 -5.72 14.41
C VAL A 41 16.48 -4.96 14.88
N TRP A 42 17.07 -5.30 16.01
CA TRP A 42 18.22 -4.60 16.60
C TRP A 42 19.56 -5.06 16.03
N GLN A 43 19.65 -6.32 15.62
CA GLN A 43 20.89 -6.89 15.07
C GLN A 43 21.24 -6.31 13.70
N ASP A 44 20.24 -5.95 12.90
CA ASP A 44 20.45 -5.40 11.55
C ASP A 44 20.74 -3.88 11.55
N ASN A 45 20.50 -3.19 12.68
CA ASN A 45 20.58 -1.72 12.78
C ASN A 45 21.75 -1.21 13.65
N ILE A 46 22.59 -2.08 14.17
CA ILE A 46 23.83 -1.69 14.85
C ILE A 46 24.90 -1.43 13.79
N GLN A 47 25.05 -0.19 13.36
CA GLN A 47 26.13 0.20 12.45
C GLN A 47 27.33 0.70 13.25
N CYS A 48 28.44 -0.07 13.20
CA CYS A 48 29.76 0.45 13.51
C CYS A 48 30.32 1.11 12.25
N ASN A 49 30.50 2.42 12.24
CA ASN A 49 31.26 3.04 11.18
C ASN A 49 32.77 2.84 11.38
N ARG A 50 33.59 3.07 10.35
CA ARG A 50 35.04 2.88 10.38
C ARG A 50 35.80 3.86 11.33
N GLU A 51 35.09 4.78 11.97
CA GLU A 51 35.62 5.84 12.83
C GLU A 51 35.41 5.57 14.32
N GLY A 52 34.90 4.38 14.68
CA GLY A 52 34.73 3.98 16.09
C GLY A 52 33.46 4.52 16.76
N ILE A 53 32.64 5.26 16.06
CA ILE A 53 31.36 5.78 16.58
C ILE A 53 30.31 4.67 16.49
N HIS A 54 29.76 4.30 17.63
CA HIS A 54 28.66 3.34 17.71
C HIS A 54 27.33 4.08 17.60
N GLN A 55 26.62 3.85 16.51
CA GLN A 55 25.26 4.38 16.30
C GLN A 55 24.24 3.28 16.53
N PHE A 56 23.22 3.61 17.28
CA PHE A 56 22.12 2.73 17.62
C PHE A 56 20.80 3.40 17.23
N CYS A 57 19.99 2.73 16.41
CA CYS A 57 18.69 3.23 15.96
C CYS A 57 17.60 2.23 16.29
N ILE A 58 16.44 2.73 16.75
CA ILE A 58 15.20 1.97 16.87
C ILE A 58 14.23 2.48 15.82
N LEU A 59 13.71 1.55 15.05
CA LEU A 59 12.76 1.81 13.99
C LEU A 59 11.36 1.31 14.42
N ASP A 60 10.31 2.00 13.97
CA ASP A 60 8.94 1.52 14.10
C ASP A 60 8.63 0.42 13.05
N ALA A 61 7.37 -0.04 13.03
CA ALA A 61 6.90 -1.04 12.08
C ALA A 61 6.99 -0.58 10.60
N ASP A 62 7.06 0.73 10.36
CA ASP A 62 7.19 1.36 9.04
C ASP A 62 8.65 1.72 8.70
N SER A 63 9.61 1.18 9.47
CA SER A 63 11.04 1.46 9.34
C SER A 63 11.42 2.94 9.55
N GLN A 64 10.62 3.69 10.32
CA GLN A 64 10.93 5.05 10.74
C GLN A 64 11.80 5.00 12.01
N GLU A 65 12.78 5.89 12.08
CA GLU A 65 13.64 6.03 13.26
C GLU A 65 12.86 6.69 14.40
N ILE A 66 12.56 5.94 15.46
CA ILE A 66 11.91 6.46 16.67
C ILE A 66 12.93 7.08 17.61
N LEU A 67 14.08 6.41 17.75
CA LEU A 67 15.17 6.82 18.63
C LEU A 67 16.49 6.51 17.97
N SER A 68 17.45 7.44 18.06
CA SER A 68 18.85 7.15 17.78
C SER A 68 19.73 7.55 18.95
N ALA A 69 20.75 6.75 19.17
CA ALA A 69 21.81 7.03 20.15
C ALA A 69 23.16 6.82 19.49
N THR A 70 24.05 7.79 19.64
CA THR A 70 25.42 7.75 19.12
C THR A 70 26.39 7.81 20.28
N LEU A 71 27.30 6.85 20.35
CA LEU A 71 28.38 6.81 21.31
C LEU A 71 29.68 7.19 20.59
N ASP A 72 30.38 8.22 21.07
CA ASP A 72 31.70 8.59 20.56
C ASP A 72 32.83 7.79 21.24
N ASP A 73 34.05 7.91 20.71
CA ASP A 73 35.24 7.21 21.25
C ASP A 73 35.62 7.68 22.65
N ALA A 74 35.11 8.81 23.12
CA ALA A 74 35.32 9.33 24.47
C ALA A 74 34.27 8.84 25.47
N GLY A 75 33.29 8.04 25.03
CA GLY A 75 32.23 7.49 25.87
C GLY A 75 31.02 8.43 26.07
N ASN A 76 30.89 9.45 25.25
CA ASN A 76 29.74 10.37 25.31
C ASN A 76 28.58 9.88 24.45
N TYR A 77 27.37 9.91 25.01
CA TYR A 77 26.14 9.54 24.30
C TYR A 77 25.37 10.77 23.83
N THR A 78 24.98 10.77 22.57
CA THR A 78 23.99 11.70 22.02
C THR A 78 22.71 10.93 21.72
N ILE A 79 21.61 11.33 22.32
CA ILE A 79 20.30 10.69 22.11
C ILE A 79 19.39 11.66 21.39
N SER A 80 18.77 11.23 20.29
CA SER A 80 17.70 11.94 19.60
C SER A 80 16.44 11.09 19.56
N CYS A 81 15.29 11.67 19.96
CA CYS A 81 13.97 11.03 19.92
C CYS A 81 13.08 11.83 18.98
N GLN A 82 12.53 11.16 17.95
CA GLN A 82 11.67 11.83 16.97
C GLN A 82 10.28 12.18 17.52
N GLU A 83 9.76 11.38 18.44
CA GLU A 83 8.40 11.56 18.97
C GLU A 83 8.23 12.86 19.78
N TYR A 84 9.32 13.38 20.37
CA TYR A 84 9.31 14.58 21.22
C TYR A 84 10.09 15.76 20.68
N ASN A 85 10.65 15.67 19.48
CA ASN A 85 11.38 16.78 18.81
C ASN A 85 12.55 17.37 19.63
N GLU A 86 13.11 16.61 20.57
CA GLU A 86 14.18 17.04 21.45
C GLU A 86 15.44 16.20 21.24
N THR A 87 16.55 16.88 20.98
CA THR A 87 17.88 16.26 20.97
C THR A 87 18.54 16.57 22.30
N HIS A 88 18.74 15.56 23.13
CA HIS A 88 19.48 15.67 24.39
C HIS A 88 20.89 15.14 24.17
N CYS A 89 21.89 16.04 24.30
CA CYS A 89 23.30 15.64 24.39
C CYS A 89 23.61 15.34 25.84
N LEU A 90 23.94 14.08 26.13
CA LEU A 90 24.39 13.61 27.40
C LEU A 90 25.86 13.24 27.31
N THR A 91 26.71 14.00 27.95
CA THR A 91 28.10 13.62 28.20
C THR A 91 28.18 12.81 29.50
N VAL A 92 28.53 11.53 29.40
CA VAL A 92 28.85 10.69 30.56
C VAL A 92 30.37 10.53 30.55
N ASP A 93 31.03 11.16 31.50
CA ASP A 93 32.48 10.98 31.69
C ASP A 93 32.72 9.62 32.36
N THR A 94 33.06 8.61 31.54
CA THR A 94 33.30 7.24 32.01
C THR A 94 34.68 7.05 32.64
N ALA A 95 35.54 8.08 32.60
CA ALA A 95 36.94 7.94 33.10
C ALA A 95 37.08 8.02 34.62
N GLN A 96 36.09 8.50 35.38
CA GLN A 96 36.19 8.67 36.82
C GLN A 96 35.02 8.16 37.68
N GLY A 97 34.01 7.56 37.10
CA GLY A 97 32.90 6.95 37.89
C GLY A 97 32.07 7.94 38.73
N GLU A 98 32.18 9.24 38.49
CA GLU A 98 31.37 10.26 39.14
C GLU A 98 30.33 10.80 38.16
N GLU A 99 29.07 10.50 38.47
CA GLU A 99 27.93 11.10 37.80
C GLU A 99 27.89 12.60 38.05
N CYS A 100 27.96 13.43 36.98
CA CYS A 100 27.70 14.85 37.11
C CYS A 100 26.20 15.08 37.33
N THR A 101 25.77 14.98 38.58
CA THR A 101 24.43 15.40 39.01
C THR A 101 24.41 16.93 39.04
N GLY A 102 23.67 17.55 38.14
CA GLY A 102 23.29 18.93 38.27
C GLY A 102 22.33 19.12 39.46
N HIS A 103 22.82 19.39 40.62
CA HIS A 103 22.00 19.74 41.79
C HIS A 103 21.31 21.08 41.57
N ALA A 104 19.98 21.06 41.51
CA ALA A 104 19.20 22.22 41.84
C ALA A 104 18.77 22.13 43.29
N GLU A 105 19.61 22.65 44.20
CA GLU A 105 19.20 22.88 45.60
C GLU A 105 18.12 23.96 45.65
N GLY A 106 17.04 23.62 46.34
CA GLY A 106 15.96 24.54 46.64
C GLY A 106 16.46 25.66 47.57
N ALA A 107 16.44 26.89 47.08
CA ALA A 107 16.52 28.08 47.89
C ALA A 107 15.36 29.02 47.55
N SER A 108 14.62 29.30 48.61
CA SER A 108 13.57 30.28 48.72
C SER A 108 13.95 31.66 48.17
N GLY A 109 13.15 32.17 47.26
CA GLY A 109 12.89 33.59 47.07
C GLY A 109 14.06 34.46 46.66
N THR A 110 14.28 34.61 45.36
CA THR A 110 14.64 35.90 44.72
C THR A 110 14.50 35.71 43.19
N LEU A 111 13.84 36.65 42.51
CA LEU A 111 13.70 36.68 41.07
C LEU A 111 15.07 36.48 40.39
N LEU A 112 15.34 35.29 39.90
CA LEU A 112 16.33 35.07 38.85
C LEU A 112 15.59 35.12 37.50
N THR A 113 15.63 36.31 36.86
CA THR A 113 15.44 36.44 35.43
C THR A 113 16.23 35.35 34.75
N SER A 114 15.57 34.42 34.09
CA SER A 114 16.18 33.42 33.25
C SER A 114 17.12 34.11 32.27
N LEU A 115 18.42 33.92 32.43
CA LEU A 115 19.39 34.26 31.42
C LEU A 115 19.14 33.34 30.22
N ARG A 116 18.26 33.76 29.31
CA ARG A 116 18.36 33.31 27.92
C ARG A 116 19.80 33.60 27.49
N PRO A 117 20.53 32.66 26.88
CA PRO A 117 21.82 32.97 26.29
C PRO A 117 21.61 34.20 25.42
N ALA A 118 22.39 35.23 25.67
CA ALA A 118 22.24 36.51 24.95
C ALA A 118 22.30 36.21 23.44
N SER A 119 21.34 36.75 22.69
CA SER A 119 21.36 36.61 21.24
C SER A 119 22.70 37.08 20.72
N PRO A 120 23.38 36.33 19.80
CA PRO A 120 24.69 36.75 19.30
C PRO A 120 24.68 38.16 18.81
N THR A 121 25.72 38.92 19.15
CA THR A 121 25.88 40.32 18.77
C THR A 121 26.21 40.46 17.28
N ALA A 122 26.00 41.64 16.70
CA ALA A 122 26.39 41.91 15.31
C ALA A 122 27.90 41.67 15.06
N ALA A 123 28.74 41.89 16.08
CA ALA A 123 30.18 41.64 16.02
C ALA A 123 30.50 40.12 15.97
N GLU A 124 29.75 39.29 16.68
CA GLU A 124 29.93 37.83 16.65
C GLU A 124 29.48 37.24 15.29
N TYR A 125 28.44 37.78 14.67
CA TYR A 125 28.07 37.40 13.30
C TYR A 125 29.16 37.80 12.31
N ASP A 126 29.68 39.04 12.40
CA ASP A 126 30.72 39.54 11.50
C ASP A 126 32.03 38.77 11.63
N ALA A 127 32.38 38.32 12.84
CA ALA A 127 33.56 37.47 13.08
C ALA A 127 33.45 36.12 12.34
N VAL A 128 32.33 35.42 12.46
CA VAL A 128 32.08 34.18 11.74
C VAL A 128 32.11 34.35 10.23
N TRP A 129 31.54 35.44 9.73
CA TRP A 129 31.54 35.73 8.30
C TRP A 129 32.92 36.09 7.76
N SER A 130 33.69 36.86 8.53
CA SER A 130 35.06 37.23 8.17
C SER A 130 35.99 36.02 8.15
N GLU A 131 35.85 35.10 9.11
CA GLU A 131 36.59 33.84 9.13
C GLU A 131 36.27 32.98 7.89
N TRP A 132 34.97 32.83 7.56
CA TRP A 132 34.55 32.09 6.38
C TRP A 132 35.02 32.78 5.06
N GLU A 133 35.03 34.10 5.01
CA GLU A 133 35.53 34.85 3.86
C GLU A 133 37.04 34.66 3.68
N MET A 134 37.82 34.71 4.77
CA MET A 134 39.28 34.49 4.74
C MET A 134 39.68 33.07 4.37
N ALA A 135 38.85 32.08 4.70
CA ALA A 135 39.05 30.69 4.34
C ALA A 135 38.70 30.38 2.87
N ALA A 136 38.46 31.39 2.04
CA ALA A 136 38.09 31.25 0.64
C ALA A 136 39.23 30.66 -0.20
N THR A 137 38.90 29.75 -1.11
CA THR A 137 39.79 29.40 -2.22
C THR A 137 39.83 30.56 -3.23
N GLU A 138 40.86 30.61 -4.06
CA GLU A 138 41.00 31.66 -5.09
C GLU A 138 39.76 31.75 -5.99
N LYS A 139 39.13 30.60 -6.32
CA LYS A 139 37.92 30.53 -7.13
C LYS A 139 36.67 31.09 -6.44
N GLU A 140 36.59 30.99 -5.13
CA GLU A 140 35.43 31.41 -4.32
C GLU A 140 35.58 32.79 -3.73
N SER A 141 36.77 33.36 -3.72
CA SER A 141 37.13 34.61 -3.00
C SER A 141 36.15 35.76 -3.33
N ARG A 142 35.89 36.02 -4.59
CA ARG A 142 34.91 37.05 -4.99
C ARG A 142 33.49 36.75 -4.52
N GLY A 143 33.10 35.49 -4.61
CA GLY A 143 31.76 35.05 -4.23
C GLY A 143 31.53 35.16 -2.74
N ARG A 144 32.50 34.72 -1.93
CA ARG A 144 32.41 34.84 -0.49
C ARG A 144 32.41 36.30 -0.03
N ALA A 145 33.30 37.13 -0.57
CA ALA A 145 33.31 38.56 -0.26
C ALA A 145 31.96 39.24 -0.59
N ALA A 146 31.40 38.99 -1.76
CA ALA A 146 30.10 39.54 -2.14
C ALA A 146 28.97 39.07 -1.22
N THR A 147 28.99 37.77 -0.83
CA THR A 147 27.99 37.19 0.07
C THR A 147 28.09 37.78 1.48
N VAL A 148 29.31 37.93 2.01
CA VAL A 148 29.54 38.56 3.32
C VAL A 148 29.11 40.01 3.32
N GLN A 149 29.38 40.75 2.23
CA GLN A 149 28.92 42.14 2.12
C GLN A 149 27.38 42.21 2.15
N GLU A 150 26.68 41.34 1.43
CA GLU A 150 25.21 41.29 1.46
C GLU A 150 24.66 40.89 2.85
N MET A 151 25.32 39.99 3.57
CA MET A 151 24.97 39.64 4.95
C MET A 151 25.16 40.82 5.91
N ARG A 152 26.28 41.57 5.78
CA ARG A 152 26.54 42.80 6.53
C ARG A 152 25.48 43.87 6.24
N ASP A 153 25.11 44.02 4.97
CA ASP A 153 24.05 44.94 4.55
C ASP A 153 22.68 44.52 5.11
N CYS A 154 22.39 43.22 5.18
CA CYS A 154 21.19 42.75 5.85
C CYS A 154 21.16 43.16 7.33
N LEU A 155 22.24 42.95 8.10
CA LEU A 155 22.30 43.36 9.50
C LEU A 155 22.21 44.88 9.67
N LYS A 156 22.95 45.64 8.89
CA LYS A 156 23.04 47.10 9.02
C LYS A 156 21.73 47.80 8.62
N ASN A 157 21.10 47.36 7.53
CA ASN A 157 19.94 47.99 6.92
C ASN A 157 18.61 47.32 7.25
N GLY A 158 18.59 46.25 8.07
CA GLY A 158 17.40 45.51 8.42
C GLY A 158 16.73 44.80 7.24
N LYS A 159 17.48 44.49 6.16
CA LYS A 159 16.94 43.78 5.00
C LYS A 159 16.47 42.37 5.39
N SER A 160 15.23 42.08 5.07
CA SER A 160 14.62 40.77 5.34
C SER A 160 14.90 39.69 4.27
N VAL A 161 15.57 40.05 3.18
CA VAL A 161 15.89 39.15 2.07
C VAL A 161 17.41 39.06 1.93
N LEU A 162 17.94 37.85 2.03
CA LEU A 162 19.32 37.52 1.69
C LEU A 162 19.37 36.84 0.32
N ASN A 163 20.08 37.44 -0.62
CA ASN A 163 20.30 36.92 -1.96
C ASN A 163 21.78 36.55 -2.12
N VAL A 164 22.08 35.23 -2.15
CA VAL A 164 23.42 34.72 -2.34
C VAL A 164 23.66 34.52 -3.83
N GLY A 165 24.07 35.57 -4.50
CA GLY A 165 24.19 35.60 -5.96
C GLY A 165 25.33 34.77 -6.52
N GLY A 166 25.09 34.02 -7.57
CA GLY A 166 25.88 33.38 -8.62
C GLY A 166 27.40 33.20 -8.48
N ALA A 167 27.87 32.85 -7.31
CA ALA A 167 29.25 33.06 -6.91
C ALA A 167 30.13 31.78 -6.90
N GLY A 168 29.64 30.67 -7.41
CA GLY A 168 30.41 29.41 -7.43
C GLY A 168 30.76 28.83 -6.06
N LEU A 169 29.95 29.10 -5.02
CA LEU A 169 30.20 28.75 -3.65
C LEU A 169 29.98 27.24 -3.41
N THR A 170 30.87 26.62 -2.65
CA THR A 170 30.74 25.24 -2.19
C THR A 170 30.14 25.14 -0.77
N THR A 171 30.24 26.19 0.03
CA THR A 171 29.72 26.27 1.39
C THR A 171 29.12 27.66 1.67
N LEU A 172 28.33 27.75 2.74
CA LEU A 172 27.92 29.01 3.38
C LEU A 172 28.49 29.04 4.80
N PRO A 173 28.59 30.24 5.44
CA PRO A 173 29.01 30.34 6.82
C PRO A 173 28.00 29.71 7.76
N ASP A 174 28.44 29.20 8.91
CA ASP A 174 27.59 28.42 9.86
C ASP A 174 26.45 29.26 10.46
N ARG A 175 26.49 30.57 10.36
CA ARG A 175 25.44 31.48 10.82
C ARG A 175 25.00 32.43 9.74
N LEU A 176 23.69 32.46 9.50
CA LEU A 176 23.04 33.43 8.59
C LEU A 176 22.46 34.59 9.39
N PRO A 177 22.20 35.78 8.78
CA PRO A 177 21.54 36.87 9.47
C PRO A 177 20.22 36.42 10.11
N PRO A 178 19.98 36.69 11.42
CA PRO A 178 18.90 36.07 12.17
C PRO A 178 17.50 36.56 11.82
N HIS A 179 17.38 37.76 11.24
CA HIS A 179 16.11 38.42 10.98
C HIS A 179 15.59 38.25 9.55
N ILE A 180 16.33 37.50 8.71
CA ILE A 180 15.88 37.31 7.32
C ILE A 180 14.64 36.43 7.28
N THR A 181 13.71 36.81 6.44
CA THR A 181 12.46 36.04 6.17
C THR A 181 12.51 35.34 4.83
N LYS A 182 13.45 35.69 3.95
CA LYS A 182 13.63 35.05 2.64
C LYS A 182 15.12 34.85 2.36
N LEU A 183 15.45 33.60 1.98
CA LEU A 183 16.78 33.21 1.53
C LEU A 183 16.70 32.73 0.08
N VAL A 184 17.50 33.32 -0.79
CA VAL A 184 17.56 33.01 -2.23
C VAL A 184 18.98 32.64 -2.61
N ILE A 185 19.17 31.40 -3.08
CA ILE A 185 20.46 30.89 -3.54
C ILE A 185 20.26 30.37 -4.98
N PRO A 186 20.52 31.24 -5.98
CA PRO A 186 20.25 30.88 -7.37
C PRO A 186 21.31 29.94 -7.96
N ARG A 187 21.17 29.67 -9.25
CA ARG A 187 22.06 28.82 -10.07
C ARG A 187 23.55 29.25 -9.94
N ASN A 188 24.42 28.28 -10.18
CA ASN A 188 25.89 28.38 -10.25
C ASN A 188 26.62 28.26 -8.91
N ASN A 189 25.94 27.93 -7.84
CA ASN A 189 26.58 27.48 -6.60
C ASN A 189 26.77 25.98 -6.61
N TYR A 190 27.80 25.49 -5.94
CA TYR A 190 28.09 24.05 -5.79
C TYR A 190 27.83 23.59 -4.37
N LEU A 191 26.83 24.19 -3.71
CA LEU A 191 26.50 23.91 -2.33
C LEU A 191 26.05 22.46 -2.16
N THR A 192 26.68 21.75 -1.24
CA THR A 192 26.33 20.38 -0.88
C THR A 192 25.48 20.29 0.38
N ARG A 193 25.51 21.34 1.22
CA ARG A 193 24.71 21.46 2.45
C ARG A 193 24.38 22.92 2.72
N LEU A 194 23.33 23.14 3.51
CA LEU A 194 22.97 24.44 4.07
C LEU A 194 23.31 24.48 5.58
N PRO A 195 23.68 25.66 6.12
CA PRO A 195 23.79 25.84 7.56
C PRO A 195 22.39 25.83 8.21
N PRO A 196 22.31 25.84 9.56
CA PRO A 196 21.05 26.02 10.27
C PRO A 196 20.29 27.26 9.76
N LEU A 197 19.00 27.09 9.50
CA LEU A 197 18.17 28.16 8.94
C LEU A 197 17.65 29.09 10.05
N PRO A 198 17.58 30.41 9.79
CA PRO A 198 17.01 31.36 10.75
C PRO A 198 15.54 31.01 11.09
N PRO A 199 15.15 31.10 12.37
CA PRO A 199 13.81 30.69 12.80
C PRO A 199 12.67 31.56 12.22
N GLY A 200 12.97 32.79 11.80
CA GLY A 200 12.03 33.70 11.15
C GLY A 200 11.84 33.47 9.66
N LEU A 201 12.55 32.52 9.07
CA LEU A 201 12.50 32.29 7.61
C LEU A 201 11.13 31.81 7.16
N ARG A 202 10.56 32.48 6.17
CA ARG A 202 9.27 32.15 5.57
C ARG A 202 9.37 31.60 4.15
N LYS A 203 10.45 31.97 3.44
CA LYS A 203 10.68 31.50 2.08
C LYS A 203 12.11 31.06 1.87
N LEU A 204 12.32 29.83 1.43
CA LEU A 204 13.63 29.28 1.07
C LEU A 204 13.64 28.90 -0.41
N ILE A 205 14.57 29.47 -1.17
CA ILE A 205 14.77 29.16 -2.60
C ILE A 205 16.22 28.78 -2.82
N VAL A 206 16.48 27.52 -3.16
CA VAL A 206 17.81 26.98 -3.43
C VAL A 206 17.79 26.13 -4.69
N SER A 207 17.95 26.77 -5.83
CA SER A 207 17.79 26.13 -7.13
C SER A 207 19.13 25.76 -7.78
N ASN A 208 19.19 24.58 -8.41
CA ASN A 208 20.33 24.13 -9.22
C ASN A 208 21.68 24.19 -8.47
N ASN A 209 21.73 23.53 -7.33
CA ASN A 209 22.91 23.28 -6.51
C ASN A 209 23.19 21.76 -6.42
N LYS A 210 24.00 21.33 -5.46
CA LYS A 210 24.36 19.91 -5.22
C LYS A 210 23.93 19.42 -3.85
N LEU A 211 22.82 19.98 -3.31
CA LEU A 211 22.33 19.59 -1.98
C LEU A 211 21.91 18.13 -1.95
N THR A 212 22.46 17.38 -1.02
CA THR A 212 22.08 15.99 -0.76
C THR A 212 21.06 15.85 0.36
N CYS A 213 21.00 16.84 1.26
CA CYS A 213 20.04 16.94 2.36
C CYS A 213 19.71 18.39 2.67
N LEU A 214 18.59 18.61 3.37
CA LEU A 214 18.20 19.90 3.92
C LEU A 214 18.33 19.86 5.45
N PRO A 215 18.72 20.97 6.10
CA PRO A 215 18.62 21.08 7.55
C PRO A 215 17.14 21.12 7.98
N ARG A 216 16.92 21.04 9.30
CA ARG A 216 15.57 21.23 9.87
C ARG A 216 14.94 22.53 9.36
N LEU A 217 13.69 22.43 8.89
CA LEU A 217 12.96 23.57 8.37
C LEU A 217 12.34 24.38 9.51
N PRO A 218 12.41 25.73 9.48
CA PRO A 218 11.72 26.54 10.47
C PRO A 218 10.21 26.34 10.45
N SER A 219 9.57 26.32 11.61
CA SER A 219 8.12 26.09 11.75
C SER A 219 7.25 27.14 11.05
N GLY A 220 7.79 28.37 10.85
CA GLY A 220 7.12 29.45 10.14
C GLY A 220 7.32 29.45 8.61
N LEU A 221 7.98 28.45 8.03
CA LEU A 221 8.24 28.41 6.59
C LEU A 221 6.93 28.19 5.80
N LEU A 222 6.68 29.06 4.84
CA LEU A 222 5.48 29.04 3.98
C LEU A 222 5.77 28.52 2.57
N SER A 223 7.00 28.68 2.08
CA SER A 223 7.37 28.28 0.73
C SER A 223 8.78 27.69 0.73
N LEU A 224 8.89 26.46 0.20
CA LEU A 224 10.14 25.73 -0.01
C LEU A 224 10.33 25.44 -1.50
N SER A 225 11.40 25.98 -2.10
CA SER A 225 11.75 25.76 -3.50
C SER A 225 13.20 25.30 -3.61
N VAL A 226 13.41 24.03 -3.93
CA VAL A 226 14.73 23.37 -4.00
C VAL A 226 14.94 22.56 -5.29
N PRO A 227 14.48 23.06 -6.45
CA PRO A 227 14.60 22.29 -7.70
C PRO A 227 16.06 22.14 -8.15
N GLY A 228 16.35 21.07 -8.90
CA GLY A 228 17.66 20.83 -9.50
C GLY A 228 18.77 20.61 -8.47
N ASN A 229 18.52 19.79 -7.46
CA ASN A 229 19.49 19.36 -6.48
C ASN A 229 19.69 17.83 -6.52
N GLN A 230 20.29 17.24 -5.48
CA GLN A 230 20.55 15.81 -5.37
C GLN A 230 19.88 15.24 -4.10
N LEU A 231 18.73 15.80 -3.72
CA LEU A 231 18.01 15.39 -2.52
C LEU A 231 17.40 14.00 -2.72
N THR A 232 17.70 13.09 -1.79
CA THR A 232 17.11 11.73 -1.75
C THR A 232 15.89 11.66 -0.84
N ARG A 233 15.77 12.58 0.11
CA ARG A 233 14.65 12.74 1.04
C ARG A 233 14.45 14.21 1.41
N LEU A 234 13.25 14.53 1.85
CA LEU A 234 12.91 15.81 2.48
C LEU A 234 12.81 15.61 4.00
N PRO A 235 13.19 16.61 4.81
CA PRO A 235 12.89 16.62 6.23
C PRO A 235 11.38 16.77 6.46
N GLU A 236 10.96 16.67 7.72
CA GLU A 236 9.59 16.96 8.12
C GLU A 236 9.16 18.36 7.64
N LEU A 237 7.96 18.44 7.05
CA LEU A 237 7.45 19.68 6.48
C LEU A 237 6.68 20.48 7.54
N PRO A 238 6.93 21.80 7.66
CA PRO A 238 6.20 22.64 8.59
C PRO A 238 4.69 22.65 8.30
N SER A 239 3.86 22.61 9.33
CA SER A 239 2.39 22.58 9.21
C SER A 239 1.78 23.77 8.43
N GLY A 240 2.47 24.90 8.40
CA GLY A 240 2.06 26.11 7.67
C GLY A 240 2.55 26.19 6.23
N LEU A 241 3.23 25.16 5.71
CA LEU A 241 3.80 25.20 4.35
C LEU A 241 2.67 25.21 3.30
N GLN A 242 2.72 26.19 2.39
CA GLN A 242 1.72 26.38 1.33
C GLN A 242 2.24 25.93 -0.05
N SER A 243 3.53 26.08 -0.31
CA SER A 243 4.11 25.65 -1.59
C SER A 243 5.40 24.86 -1.41
N LEU A 244 5.49 23.73 -2.12
CA LEU A 244 6.65 22.83 -2.15
C LEU A 244 7.05 22.55 -3.60
N TRP A 245 8.23 23.04 -3.99
CA TRP A 245 8.83 22.85 -5.31
C TRP A 245 10.17 22.13 -5.17
N ALA A 246 10.23 20.88 -5.58
CA ALA A 246 11.42 20.04 -5.47
C ALA A 246 11.68 19.20 -6.74
N SER A 247 11.33 19.73 -7.91
CA SER A 247 11.57 19.04 -9.18
C SER A 247 13.05 18.84 -9.47
N GLY A 248 13.40 17.77 -10.23
CA GLY A 248 14.78 17.50 -10.63
C GLY A 248 15.68 17.14 -9.43
N ASN A 249 15.21 16.27 -8.57
CA ASN A 249 15.94 15.67 -7.45
C ASN A 249 15.98 14.13 -7.58
N GLN A 250 16.29 13.43 -6.50
CA GLN A 250 16.37 11.97 -6.44
C GLN A 250 15.42 11.41 -5.37
N LEU A 251 14.29 12.10 -5.15
CA LEU A 251 13.33 11.72 -4.11
C LEU A 251 12.64 10.40 -4.44
N THR A 252 12.68 9.44 -3.53
CA THR A 252 12.00 8.14 -3.65
C THR A 252 10.68 8.11 -2.88
N ARG A 253 10.51 8.96 -1.89
CA ARG A 253 9.30 9.12 -1.07
C ARG A 253 9.16 10.56 -0.58
N LEU A 254 7.95 10.93 -0.16
CA LEU A 254 7.66 12.19 0.49
C LEU A 254 7.29 11.97 1.96
N PRO A 255 7.59 12.91 2.85
CA PRO A 255 7.00 12.93 4.19
C PRO A 255 5.49 13.23 4.11
N PRO A 256 4.74 13.07 5.20
CA PRO A 256 3.35 13.52 5.29
C PRO A 256 3.21 14.96 4.83
N LEU A 257 2.18 15.25 4.03
CA LEU A 257 1.96 16.58 3.49
C LEU A 257 1.13 17.44 4.48
N PRO A 258 1.52 18.70 4.73
CA PRO A 258 0.76 19.56 5.62
C PRO A 258 -0.61 19.93 5.03
N SER A 259 -1.62 20.05 5.87
CA SER A 259 -3.01 20.33 5.45
C SER A 259 -3.20 21.67 4.73
N GLY A 260 -2.29 22.62 4.93
CA GLY A 260 -2.30 23.94 4.27
C GLY A 260 -1.59 24.00 2.91
N LEU A 261 -1.10 22.87 2.39
CA LEU A 261 -0.35 22.86 1.13
C LEU A 261 -1.32 23.07 -0.06
N GLU A 262 -1.01 24.09 -0.87
CA GLU A 262 -1.77 24.49 -2.06
C GLU A 262 -1.07 24.08 -3.37
N GLU A 263 0.27 24.08 -3.37
CA GLU A 263 1.08 23.76 -4.54
C GLU A 263 2.11 22.68 -4.22
N LEU A 264 2.12 21.61 -5.00
CA LEU A 264 3.10 20.53 -4.92
C LEU A 264 3.70 20.25 -6.30
N ILE A 265 4.95 20.66 -6.52
CA ILE A 265 5.67 20.53 -7.80
C ILE A 265 6.95 19.74 -7.57
N ILE A 266 6.93 18.45 -7.94
CA ILE A 266 7.99 17.47 -7.66
C ILE A 266 8.29 16.58 -8.88
N SER A 267 8.13 17.13 -10.06
CA SER A 267 8.44 16.43 -11.32
C SER A 267 9.91 16.02 -11.43
N SER A 268 10.22 15.03 -12.24
CA SER A 268 11.59 14.52 -12.44
C SER A 268 12.27 14.08 -11.14
N ASN A 269 11.65 13.10 -10.49
CA ASN A 269 12.15 12.41 -9.31
C ASN A 269 12.03 10.89 -9.49
N GLN A 270 12.10 10.12 -8.40
CA GLN A 270 12.02 8.65 -8.42
C GLN A 270 10.87 8.13 -7.55
N LEU A 271 9.80 8.92 -7.41
CA LEU A 271 8.66 8.59 -6.55
C LEU A 271 7.88 7.40 -7.11
N ILE A 272 7.61 6.41 -6.27
CA ILE A 272 6.78 5.24 -6.60
C ILE A 272 5.33 5.38 -6.11
N SER A 273 5.10 6.21 -5.11
CA SER A 273 3.78 6.53 -4.55
C SER A 273 3.75 7.95 -4.01
N LEU A 274 2.54 8.47 -3.81
CA LEU A 274 2.29 9.73 -3.11
C LEU A 274 1.59 9.45 -1.78
N PRO A 275 1.84 10.25 -0.73
CA PRO A 275 1.02 10.24 0.48
C PRO A 275 -0.39 10.78 0.18
N GLU A 276 -1.27 10.76 1.19
CA GLU A 276 -2.58 11.41 1.09
C GLU A 276 -2.43 12.89 0.74
N LEU A 277 -3.26 13.36 -0.19
CA LEU A 277 -3.22 14.75 -0.66
C LEU A 277 -4.12 15.62 0.23
N PRO A 278 -3.62 16.80 0.65
CA PRO A 278 -4.44 17.72 1.44
C PRO A 278 -5.61 18.27 0.63
N SER A 279 -6.74 18.47 1.28
CA SER A 279 -7.99 18.93 0.65
C SER A 279 -7.90 20.32 -0.01
N GLY A 280 -6.94 21.15 0.42
CA GLY A 280 -6.68 22.49 -0.13
C GLY A 280 -5.74 22.52 -1.33
N LEU A 281 -5.23 21.37 -1.78
CA LEU A 281 -4.26 21.33 -2.88
C LEU A 281 -4.92 21.76 -4.21
N GLN A 282 -4.31 22.74 -4.88
CA GLN A 282 -4.77 23.31 -6.14
C GLN A 282 -3.92 22.88 -7.34
N THR A 283 -2.61 22.73 -7.13
CA THR A 283 -1.68 22.31 -8.18
C THR A 283 -0.87 21.11 -7.74
N LEU A 284 -0.90 20.05 -8.55
CA LEU A 284 -0.09 18.85 -8.39
C LEU A 284 0.67 18.55 -9.69
N SER A 285 1.99 18.70 -9.66
CA SER A 285 2.88 18.35 -10.77
C SER A 285 3.92 17.33 -10.35
N VAL A 286 3.73 16.10 -10.80
CA VAL A 286 4.55 14.92 -10.48
C VAL A 286 4.98 14.14 -11.74
N SER A 287 5.05 14.84 -12.86
CA SER A 287 5.48 14.25 -14.13
C SER A 287 6.90 13.69 -14.06
N VAL A 288 7.21 12.69 -14.87
CA VAL A 288 8.54 12.05 -14.91
C VAL A 288 8.92 11.48 -13.53
N ASN A 289 8.13 10.52 -13.08
CA ASN A 289 8.35 9.75 -11.85
C ASN A 289 8.08 8.25 -12.13
N GLN A 290 7.89 7.45 -11.10
CA GLN A 290 7.62 6.01 -11.22
C GLN A 290 6.28 5.63 -10.56
N LEU A 291 5.33 6.57 -10.50
CA LEU A 291 4.05 6.36 -9.85
C LEU A 291 3.24 5.27 -10.55
N THR A 292 2.77 4.29 -9.80
CA THR A 292 1.91 3.21 -10.30
C THR A 292 0.42 3.45 -10.02
N ARG A 293 0.11 4.35 -9.09
CA ARG A 293 -1.24 4.78 -8.72
C ARG A 293 -1.24 6.23 -8.26
N LEU A 294 -2.40 6.86 -8.26
CA LEU A 294 -2.66 8.14 -7.63
C LEU A 294 -3.54 7.94 -6.41
N PRO A 295 -3.35 8.69 -5.31
CA PRO A 295 -4.31 8.74 -4.22
C PRO A 295 -5.60 9.44 -4.66
N THR A 296 -6.60 9.46 -3.77
CA THR A 296 -7.82 10.26 -3.99
C THR A 296 -7.46 11.73 -4.24
N LEU A 297 -7.96 12.28 -5.34
CA LEU A 297 -7.69 13.67 -5.73
C LEU A 297 -8.64 14.61 -4.99
N PRO A 298 -8.14 15.72 -4.42
CA PRO A 298 -9.01 16.71 -3.77
C PRO A 298 -9.87 17.45 -4.80
N PRO A 299 -11.14 17.74 -4.50
CA PRO A 299 -12.07 18.32 -5.46
C PRO A 299 -11.70 19.75 -5.90
N GLY A 300 -10.86 20.45 -5.12
CA GLY A 300 -10.35 21.78 -5.43
C GLY A 300 -9.16 21.82 -6.40
N LEU A 301 -8.68 20.64 -6.84
CA LEU A 301 -7.51 20.56 -7.72
C LEU A 301 -7.81 21.20 -9.09
N GLN A 302 -6.96 22.15 -9.51
CA GLN A 302 -7.10 22.89 -10.76
C GLN A 302 -6.12 22.40 -11.82
N GLU A 303 -4.95 21.93 -11.42
CA GLU A 303 -3.93 21.42 -12.32
C GLU A 303 -3.37 20.08 -11.80
N LEU A 304 -3.41 19.07 -12.66
CA LEU A 304 -2.83 17.75 -12.42
C LEU A 304 -1.90 17.38 -13.59
N ALA A 305 -0.60 17.45 -13.38
CA ALA A 305 0.40 16.99 -14.33
C ALA A 305 1.09 15.72 -13.80
N VAL A 306 0.76 14.58 -14.41
CA VAL A 306 1.28 13.25 -14.03
C VAL A 306 1.83 12.48 -15.24
N SER A 307 2.20 13.20 -16.29
CA SER A 307 2.75 12.61 -17.51
C SER A 307 4.04 11.83 -17.24
N VAL A 308 4.31 10.83 -18.07
CA VAL A 308 5.52 10.00 -17.98
C VAL A 308 5.68 9.38 -16.57
N ASN A 309 4.71 8.57 -16.22
CA ASN A 309 4.70 7.74 -15.01
C ASN A 309 4.39 6.27 -15.39
N ARG A 310 4.03 5.45 -14.41
CA ARG A 310 3.67 4.03 -14.60
C ARG A 310 2.22 3.75 -14.21
N LEU A 311 1.32 4.73 -14.41
CA LEU A 311 -0.09 4.59 -14.07
C LEU A 311 -0.76 3.62 -15.05
N THR A 312 -1.42 2.60 -14.51
CA THR A 312 -2.27 1.66 -15.28
C THR A 312 -3.75 1.90 -15.01
N ARG A 313 -4.08 2.56 -13.90
CA ARG A 313 -5.42 2.87 -13.38
C ARG A 313 -5.51 4.32 -12.93
N LEU A 314 -6.74 4.81 -12.84
CA LEU A 314 -7.04 6.17 -12.39
C LEU A 314 -8.05 6.16 -11.25
N PRO A 315 -7.93 7.07 -10.27
CA PRO A 315 -8.91 7.19 -9.20
C PRO A 315 -10.23 7.78 -9.72
N GLU A 316 -11.33 7.33 -9.17
CA GLU A 316 -12.68 7.82 -9.50
C GLU A 316 -12.83 9.33 -9.30
N SER A 317 -12.12 9.89 -8.29
CA SER A 317 -12.10 11.33 -8.02
C SER A 317 -11.65 12.20 -9.20
N LEU A 318 -10.97 11.62 -10.20
CA LEU A 318 -10.48 12.35 -11.37
C LEU A 318 -11.60 12.98 -12.19
N ILE A 319 -12.72 12.26 -12.42
CA ILE A 319 -13.87 12.79 -13.20
C ILE A 319 -14.71 13.79 -12.43
N HIS A 320 -14.54 13.85 -11.10
CA HIS A 320 -15.25 14.79 -10.22
C HIS A 320 -14.51 16.11 -10.03
N LEU A 321 -13.35 16.28 -10.67
CA LEU A 321 -12.65 17.56 -10.71
C LEU A 321 -13.48 18.59 -11.50
N SER A 322 -13.25 19.87 -11.19
CA SER A 322 -13.92 20.99 -11.88
C SER A 322 -13.70 20.93 -13.40
N SER A 323 -14.68 21.38 -14.17
CA SER A 323 -14.57 21.56 -15.63
C SER A 323 -13.47 22.56 -16.04
N ALA A 324 -13.05 23.41 -15.13
CA ALA A 324 -11.91 24.32 -15.33
C ALA A 324 -10.55 23.61 -15.11
N ALA A 325 -10.55 22.46 -14.45
CA ALA A 325 -9.31 21.76 -14.15
C ALA A 325 -8.67 21.17 -15.43
N THR A 326 -7.35 21.11 -15.44
CA THR A 326 -6.55 20.51 -16.50
C THR A 326 -5.79 19.30 -15.98
N VAL A 327 -5.86 18.19 -16.72
CA VAL A 327 -5.23 16.92 -16.36
C VAL A 327 -4.36 16.45 -17.52
N ASN A 328 -3.09 16.17 -17.26
CA ASN A 328 -2.16 15.62 -18.24
C ASN A 328 -1.70 14.22 -17.78
N LEU A 329 -2.12 13.18 -18.53
CA LEU A 329 -1.80 11.77 -18.32
C LEU A 329 -0.86 11.19 -19.38
N ASP A 330 -0.36 11.99 -20.34
CA ASP A 330 0.48 11.51 -21.45
C ASP A 330 1.65 10.64 -20.96
N GLY A 331 2.01 9.61 -21.72
CA GLY A 331 3.14 8.74 -21.41
C GLY A 331 2.94 7.82 -20.19
N ASN A 332 1.69 7.50 -19.86
CA ASN A 332 1.36 6.49 -18.87
C ASN A 332 0.87 5.20 -19.55
N PRO A 333 1.22 4.00 -19.06
CA PRO A 333 0.75 2.73 -19.61
C PRO A 333 -0.66 2.39 -19.13
N LEU A 334 -1.63 3.29 -19.40
CA LEU A 334 -3.03 3.08 -19.03
C LEU A 334 -3.59 1.84 -19.73
N SER A 335 -4.40 1.06 -19.01
CA SER A 335 -5.05 -0.13 -19.58
C SER A 335 -5.99 0.24 -20.71
N GLU A 336 -6.19 -0.67 -21.69
CA GLU A 336 -7.15 -0.45 -22.79
C GLU A 336 -8.55 -0.12 -22.28
N ARG A 337 -8.97 -0.75 -21.19
CA ARG A 337 -10.24 -0.45 -20.52
C ARG A 337 -10.25 0.98 -20.01
N THR A 338 -9.24 1.40 -19.26
CA THR A 338 -9.13 2.78 -18.74
C THR A 338 -9.15 3.80 -19.88
N LEU A 339 -8.43 3.53 -20.97
CA LEU A 339 -8.42 4.40 -22.17
C LEU A 339 -9.79 4.46 -22.86
N ARG A 340 -10.51 3.34 -22.91
CA ARG A 340 -11.88 3.28 -23.46
C ARG A 340 -12.83 4.08 -22.58
N ASP A 341 -12.83 3.83 -21.28
CA ASP A 341 -13.70 4.50 -20.32
C ASP A 341 -13.45 6.02 -20.31
N LEU A 342 -12.19 6.48 -20.32
CA LEU A 342 -11.84 7.89 -20.47
C LEU A 342 -12.41 8.50 -21.73
N ARG A 343 -12.32 7.79 -22.85
CA ARG A 343 -12.81 8.26 -24.15
C ARG A 343 -14.33 8.37 -24.17
N ASP A 344 -15.00 7.36 -23.63
CA ASP A 344 -16.45 7.30 -23.58
C ASP A 344 -17.01 8.39 -22.65
N ILE A 345 -16.42 8.57 -21.48
CA ILE A 345 -16.81 9.59 -20.50
C ILE A 345 -16.58 11.00 -21.06
N THR A 346 -15.38 11.28 -21.58
CA THR A 346 -15.05 12.64 -22.07
C THR A 346 -15.82 13.04 -23.34
N ARG A 347 -16.38 12.07 -24.06
CA ARG A 347 -17.23 12.30 -25.24
C ARG A 347 -18.73 12.25 -24.95
N ALA A 348 -19.11 11.86 -23.75
CA ALA A 348 -20.51 11.74 -23.38
C ALA A 348 -21.24 13.10 -23.48
N PRO A 349 -22.47 13.15 -24.05
CA PRO A 349 -23.26 14.37 -24.00
C PRO A 349 -23.48 14.82 -22.55
N GLY A 350 -23.14 16.07 -22.25
CA GLY A 350 -23.27 16.63 -20.91
C GLY A 350 -22.07 16.41 -19.98
N TYR A 351 -20.95 15.89 -20.49
CA TYR A 351 -19.72 15.82 -19.69
C TYR A 351 -19.33 17.19 -19.14
N SER A 352 -19.20 17.30 -17.83
CA SER A 352 -18.87 18.53 -17.10
C SER A 352 -17.62 18.39 -16.24
N GLY A 353 -16.83 17.35 -16.47
CA GLY A 353 -15.57 17.10 -15.77
C GLY A 353 -14.37 17.88 -16.34
N PRO A 354 -13.15 17.59 -15.85
CA PRO A 354 -11.92 18.28 -16.23
C PRO A 354 -11.51 18.06 -17.68
N ARG A 355 -10.62 18.92 -18.19
CA ARG A 355 -9.98 18.71 -19.48
C ARG A 355 -8.87 17.69 -19.35
N ILE A 356 -9.06 16.49 -19.87
CA ILE A 356 -8.10 15.39 -19.74
C ILE A 356 -7.35 15.20 -21.06
N ARG A 357 -6.03 15.25 -20.97
CA ARG A 357 -5.10 14.89 -22.05
C ARG A 357 -4.46 13.55 -21.75
N PHE A 358 -4.50 12.63 -22.71
CA PHE A 358 -3.89 11.30 -22.64
C PHE A 358 -3.52 10.82 -24.04
N ASP A 359 -2.43 10.10 -24.16
CA ASP A 359 -2.01 9.46 -25.39
C ASP A 359 -2.59 8.05 -25.51
N MET A 360 -2.65 7.59 -26.76
CA MET A 360 -3.17 6.26 -27.12
C MET A 360 -2.04 5.23 -27.19
N ALA A 361 -0.85 5.51 -26.64
CA ALA A 361 0.25 4.56 -26.60
C ALA A 361 -0.21 3.29 -25.86
N GLY A 362 -0.32 2.21 -26.59
CA GLY A 362 -0.86 0.95 -26.12
C GLY A 362 0.02 0.30 -25.04
N PRO A 363 -0.51 -0.75 -24.42
CA PRO A 363 0.14 -1.44 -23.31
C PRO A 363 1.44 -2.12 -23.76
N TYR A 364 2.26 -2.45 -22.78
CA TYR A 364 3.49 -3.23 -22.90
C TYR A 364 3.39 -4.36 -23.92
N ALA A 365 4.48 -4.59 -24.67
CA ALA A 365 4.63 -5.79 -25.47
C ALA A 365 4.31 -7.03 -24.63
N PRO A 366 3.57 -8.03 -25.19
CA PRO A 366 3.25 -9.25 -24.46
C PRO A 366 4.54 -9.89 -23.94
N ARG A 367 4.61 -10.19 -22.64
CA ARG A 367 5.71 -10.99 -22.09
C ARG A 367 5.61 -12.39 -22.67
N GLU A 368 6.70 -12.91 -23.20
CA GLU A 368 6.81 -14.33 -23.55
C GLU A 368 6.91 -15.16 -22.25
N ALA A 369 6.08 -16.17 -22.12
CA ALA A 369 6.12 -17.09 -20.99
C ALA A 369 7.39 -17.94 -21.02
N ARG A 370 8.06 -18.05 -19.89
CA ARG A 370 9.16 -19.02 -19.70
C ARG A 370 8.61 -20.45 -19.73
N ALA A 371 9.48 -21.44 -19.91
CA ALA A 371 9.09 -22.85 -19.76
C ALA A 371 8.52 -23.10 -18.35
N LEU A 372 7.39 -23.81 -18.28
CA LEU A 372 6.61 -24.00 -17.04
C LEU A 372 7.46 -24.51 -15.85
N HIS A 373 8.33 -25.50 -16.07
CA HIS A 373 9.19 -26.05 -15.02
C HIS A 373 10.15 -25.01 -14.41
N LEU A 374 10.60 -24.00 -15.21
CA LEU A 374 11.44 -22.91 -14.71
C LEU A 374 10.64 -21.93 -13.85
N ALA A 375 9.42 -21.59 -14.25
CA ALA A 375 8.55 -20.73 -13.45
C ALA A 375 8.16 -21.41 -12.12
N VAL A 376 7.92 -22.71 -12.14
CA VAL A 376 7.63 -23.52 -10.93
C VAL A 376 8.86 -23.64 -10.02
N ALA A 377 10.06 -23.74 -10.57
CA ALA A 377 11.29 -23.85 -9.80
C ALA A 377 11.52 -22.66 -8.87
N ASP A 378 11.07 -21.46 -9.24
CA ASP A 378 11.18 -20.26 -8.41
C ASP A 378 10.35 -20.35 -7.10
N TRP A 379 9.33 -21.20 -7.08
CA TRP A 379 8.43 -21.40 -5.95
C TRP A 379 8.79 -22.59 -5.06
N LEU A 380 9.46 -23.60 -5.61
CA LEU A 380 9.82 -24.81 -4.90
C LEU A 380 11.15 -24.66 -4.16
N ALA A 381 11.34 -25.47 -3.13
CA ALA A 381 12.64 -25.57 -2.48
C ALA A 381 13.67 -26.17 -3.45
N PRO A 382 14.95 -25.74 -3.39
CA PRO A 382 16.01 -26.35 -4.19
C PRO A 382 16.15 -27.84 -3.87
N ALA A 383 16.53 -28.64 -4.88
CA ALA A 383 16.80 -30.05 -4.70
C ALA A 383 17.90 -30.29 -3.67
N ARG A 384 17.78 -31.33 -2.87
CA ARG A 384 18.88 -31.81 -2.02
C ARG A 384 19.94 -32.46 -2.90
N GLU A 385 21.18 -32.46 -2.45
CA GLU A 385 22.28 -33.06 -3.19
C GLU A 385 21.99 -34.56 -3.46
N GLY A 386 21.92 -34.94 -4.74
CA GLY A 386 21.61 -36.31 -5.20
C GLY A 386 20.12 -36.64 -5.42
N GLU A 387 19.20 -35.70 -5.20
CA GLU A 387 17.77 -35.86 -5.52
C GLU A 387 17.41 -35.10 -6.82
N PRO A 388 16.44 -35.61 -7.63
CA PRO A 388 15.93 -34.87 -8.78
C PRO A 388 15.26 -33.58 -8.30
N ALA A 389 15.40 -32.51 -9.09
CA ALA A 389 14.79 -31.23 -8.72
C ALA A 389 13.26 -31.38 -8.68
N PRO A 390 12.58 -30.87 -7.60
CA PRO A 390 11.13 -30.97 -7.49
C PRO A 390 10.37 -30.39 -8.69
N ALA A 391 10.97 -29.44 -9.40
CA ALA A 391 10.42 -28.85 -10.62
C ALA A 391 10.55 -29.75 -11.88
N ASP A 392 11.39 -30.80 -11.88
CA ASP A 392 11.62 -31.63 -13.06
C ASP A 392 10.34 -32.34 -13.52
N ARG A 393 9.48 -32.73 -12.59
CA ARG A 393 8.17 -33.31 -12.90
C ARG A 393 7.29 -32.39 -13.76
N TRP A 394 7.47 -31.09 -13.66
CA TRP A 394 6.69 -30.09 -14.37
C TRP A 394 7.06 -29.94 -15.84
N HIS A 395 8.14 -30.57 -16.30
CA HIS A 395 8.48 -30.65 -17.72
C HIS A 395 7.37 -31.30 -18.55
N MET A 396 6.78 -32.38 -18.04
CA MET A 396 5.73 -33.12 -18.75
C MET A 396 4.44 -32.29 -18.84
N PHE A 397 4.12 -31.48 -17.84
CA PHE A 397 2.92 -30.63 -17.83
C PHE A 397 3.07 -29.37 -18.73
N GLY A 398 4.28 -29.04 -19.16
CA GLY A 398 4.53 -27.91 -20.06
C GLY A 398 3.92 -28.05 -21.46
N GLN A 399 3.45 -29.25 -21.82
CA GLN A 399 2.74 -29.55 -23.08
C GLN A 399 1.23 -29.56 -22.92
N GLU A 400 0.70 -29.40 -21.72
CA GLU A 400 -0.73 -29.33 -21.47
C GLU A 400 -1.32 -28.01 -21.96
N ASP A 401 -2.62 -28.02 -22.27
CA ASP A 401 -3.32 -26.82 -22.69
C ASP A 401 -3.20 -25.71 -21.62
N ASN A 402 -2.91 -24.48 -22.08
CA ASN A 402 -2.75 -23.31 -21.24
C ASN A 402 -1.56 -23.32 -20.26
N ALA A 403 -0.61 -24.26 -20.39
CA ALA A 403 0.59 -24.32 -19.56
C ALA A 403 1.44 -23.03 -19.62
N ALA A 404 1.54 -22.41 -20.81
CA ALA A 404 2.24 -21.14 -21.00
C ALA A 404 1.54 -19.97 -20.22
N ALA A 405 0.21 -19.95 -20.20
CA ALA A 405 -0.55 -18.96 -19.42
C ALA A 405 -0.34 -19.14 -17.93
N PHE A 406 -0.29 -20.39 -17.45
CA PHE A 406 -0.02 -20.70 -16.05
C PHE A 406 1.43 -20.37 -15.65
N SER A 407 2.40 -20.58 -16.55
CA SER A 407 3.78 -20.15 -16.35
C SER A 407 3.87 -18.64 -16.14
N LEU A 408 3.27 -17.86 -17.03
CA LEU A 408 3.21 -16.41 -16.92
C LEU A 408 2.46 -15.94 -15.65
N PHE A 409 1.39 -16.65 -15.27
CA PHE A 409 0.67 -16.40 -14.02
C PHE A 409 1.59 -16.54 -12.79
N LEU A 410 2.39 -17.60 -12.71
CA LEU A 410 3.33 -17.82 -11.61
C LEU A 410 4.42 -16.73 -11.54
N GLU A 411 4.94 -16.29 -12.69
CA GLU A 411 5.90 -15.19 -12.74
C GLU A 411 5.30 -13.91 -12.15
N ARG A 412 4.10 -13.55 -12.60
CA ARG A 412 3.41 -12.35 -12.13
C ARG A 412 2.96 -12.43 -10.68
N LEU A 413 2.69 -13.64 -10.18
CA LEU A 413 2.33 -13.87 -8.79
C LEU A 413 3.45 -13.47 -7.83
N SER A 414 4.71 -13.58 -8.24
CA SER A 414 5.87 -13.12 -7.48
C SER A 414 6.01 -11.57 -7.42
N GLU A 415 5.27 -10.85 -8.27
CA GLU A 415 5.24 -9.38 -8.29
C GLU A 415 4.12 -8.80 -7.39
N THR A 416 3.27 -9.65 -6.79
CA THR A 416 2.11 -9.21 -6.00
C THR A 416 2.48 -8.72 -4.60
N GLU A 417 1.65 -7.85 -4.02
CA GLU A 417 1.78 -7.38 -2.65
C GLU A 417 1.79 -8.53 -1.62
N ASN A 418 1.06 -9.62 -1.89
CA ASN A 418 1.05 -10.80 -1.02
C ASN A 418 2.41 -11.50 -0.98
N PHE A 419 3.14 -11.56 -2.10
CA PHE A 419 4.49 -12.13 -2.12
C PHE A 419 5.48 -11.26 -1.35
N ILE A 420 5.33 -9.94 -1.44
CA ILE A 420 6.24 -8.97 -0.80
C ILE A 420 6.01 -8.92 0.72
N LYS A 421 4.75 -8.94 1.17
CA LYS A 421 4.37 -8.68 2.57
C LYS A 421 4.11 -9.92 3.41
N ASP A 422 3.75 -11.07 2.81
CA ASP A 422 3.45 -12.31 3.52
C ASP A 422 4.61 -13.31 3.37
N ALA A 423 5.44 -13.42 4.42
CA ALA A 423 6.57 -14.36 4.46
C ALA A 423 6.16 -15.85 4.28
N GLY A 424 4.91 -16.20 4.60
CA GLY A 424 4.35 -17.54 4.42
C GLY A 424 3.81 -17.82 3.02
N PHE A 425 3.66 -16.79 2.19
CA PHE A 425 2.98 -16.90 0.90
C PHE A 425 3.67 -17.88 -0.06
N LYS A 426 4.99 -17.82 -0.15
CA LYS A 426 5.78 -18.76 -1.00
C LYS A 426 5.56 -20.23 -0.60
N ALA A 427 5.52 -20.53 0.71
CA ALA A 427 5.27 -21.89 1.19
C ALA A 427 3.84 -22.35 0.89
N GLN A 428 2.85 -21.46 0.97
CA GLN A 428 1.46 -21.75 0.60
C GLN A 428 1.35 -22.09 -0.88
N ILE A 429 1.99 -21.33 -1.76
CA ILE A 429 2.00 -21.60 -3.21
C ILE A 429 2.75 -22.90 -3.52
N SER A 430 3.89 -23.14 -2.87
CA SER A 430 4.65 -24.38 -3.02
C SER A 430 3.79 -25.62 -2.67
N SER A 431 3.06 -25.57 -1.55
CA SER A 431 2.12 -26.63 -1.14
C SER A 431 0.98 -26.79 -2.15
N TRP A 432 0.44 -25.70 -2.66
CA TRP A 432 -0.61 -25.74 -3.68
C TRP A 432 -0.12 -26.36 -5.00
N LEU A 433 1.08 -26.03 -5.47
CA LEU A 433 1.71 -26.64 -6.63
C LEU A 433 1.89 -28.14 -6.47
N ALA A 434 2.20 -28.63 -5.26
CA ALA A 434 2.29 -30.05 -5.00
C ALA A 434 0.93 -30.78 -5.23
N HIS A 435 -0.19 -30.17 -4.79
CA HIS A 435 -1.52 -30.73 -5.08
C HIS A 435 -1.86 -30.73 -6.58
N LEU A 436 -1.51 -29.64 -7.30
CA LEU A 436 -1.70 -29.58 -8.75
C LEU A 436 -0.90 -30.65 -9.50
N ALA A 437 0.29 -31.01 -9.00
CA ALA A 437 1.11 -32.05 -9.61
C ALA A 437 0.52 -33.47 -9.48
N GLU A 438 -0.36 -33.69 -8.51
CA GLU A 438 -0.97 -34.99 -8.24
C GLU A 438 -2.35 -35.19 -8.90
N ASP A 439 -3.02 -34.10 -9.32
CA ASP A 439 -4.39 -34.18 -9.86
C ASP A 439 -4.51 -33.49 -11.21
N ASP A 440 -4.72 -34.29 -12.27
CA ASP A 440 -4.77 -33.82 -13.66
C ASP A 440 -6.01 -32.94 -13.92
N ALA A 441 -7.15 -33.26 -13.34
CA ALA A 441 -8.39 -32.52 -13.54
C ALA A 441 -8.32 -31.13 -12.84
N LEU A 442 -7.81 -31.11 -11.62
CA LEU A 442 -7.60 -29.86 -10.88
C LEU A 442 -6.59 -28.96 -11.61
N ARG A 443 -5.49 -29.55 -12.13
CA ARG A 443 -4.47 -28.84 -12.89
C ARG A 443 -5.02 -28.23 -14.16
N ALA A 444 -5.78 -28.99 -14.96
CA ALA A 444 -6.39 -28.52 -16.20
C ALA A 444 -7.35 -27.35 -15.97
N ASN A 445 -8.21 -27.45 -14.93
CA ASN A 445 -9.11 -26.34 -14.56
C ASN A 445 -8.33 -25.10 -14.10
N THR A 446 -7.26 -25.29 -13.35
CA THR A 446 -6.39 -24.20 -12.89
C THR A 446 -5.68 -23.50 -14.05
N PHE A 447 -5.14 -24.26 -15.01
CA PHE A 447 -4.48 -23.72 -16.20
C PHE A 447 -5.45 -22.92 -17.08
N THR A 448 -6.70 -23.37 -17.17
CA THR A 448 -7.75 -22.63 -17.90
C THR A 448 -7.99 -21.24 -17.29
N LEU A 449 -8.08 -21.14 -15.97
CA LEU A 449 -8.25 -19.85 -15.29
C LEU A 449 -7.04 -18.92 -15.47
N ALA A 450 -5.84 -19.45 -15.67
CA ALA A 450 -4.65 -18.65 -15.84
C ALA A 450 -4.67 -17.80 -17.13
N THR A 451 -5.44 -18.20 -18.15
CA THR A 451 -5.56 -17.45 -19.41
C THR A 451 -6.14 -16.05 -19.22
N GLU A 452 -7.04 -15.89 -18.27
CA GLU A 452 -7.68 -14.60 -17.96
C GLU A 452 -6.89 -13.79 -16.92
N ALA A 453 -6.05 -14.46 -16.12
CA ALA A 453 -5.32 -13.84 -15.02
C ALA A 453 -4.22 -12.87 -15.47
N THR A 454 -3.67 -13.06 -16.68
CA THR A 454 -2.42 -12.41 -17.11
C THR A 454 -2.64 -11.16 -17.98
N SER A 455 -3.88 -10.77 -18.21
CA SER A 455 -4.23 -9.76 -19.23
C SER A 455 -4.08 -8.29 -18.78
N SER A 456 -3.85 -7.97 -17.48
CA SER A 456 -3.76 -6.57 -17.05
C SER A 456 -2.89 -6.31 -15.80
N CYS A 457 -3.44 -6.14 -14.61
CA CYS A 457 -2.73 -5.70 -13.40
C CYS A 457 -2.40 -6.84 -12.43
N GLU A 458 -1.57 -6.55 -11.42
CA GLU A 458 -1.20 -7.51 -10.37
C GLU A 458 -2.39 -7.97 -9.51
N ASP A 459 -3.35 -7.08 -9.27
CA ASP A 459 -4.55 -7.41 -8.49
C ASP A 459 -5.43 -8.43 -9.23
N ARG A 460 -5.43 -8.43 -10.57
CA ARG A 460 -6.08 -9.47 -11.36
C ARG A 460 -5.45 -10.84 -11.09
N VAL A 461 -4.14 -10.93 -11.02
CA VAL A 461 -3.43 -12.18 -10.66
C VAL A 461 -3.84 -12.67 -9.27
N THR A 462 -3.92 -11.77 -8.30
CA THR A 462 -4.40 -12.08 -6.93
C THR A 462 -5.85 -12.58 -6.94
N PHE A 463 -6.74 -11.93 -7.70
CA PHE A 463 -8.13 -12.35 -7.82
C PHE A 463 -8.26 -13.75 -8.42
N PHE A 464 -7.54 -14.05 -9.50
CA PHE A 464 -7.59 -15.37 -10.11
C PHE A 464 -6.95 -16.45 -9.23
N LEU A 465 -5.95 -16.14 -8.40
CA LEU A 465 -5.47 -17.05 -7.37
C LEU A 465 -6.60 -17.45 -6.40
N HIS A 466 -7.45 -16.50 -5.99
CA HIS A 466 -8.61 -16.83 -5.16
C HIS A 466 -9.60 -17.75 -5.89
N GLN A 467 -9.86 -17.50 -7.16
CA GLN A 467 -10.73 -18.36 -7.97
C GLN A 467 -10.16 -19.77 -8.11
N MET A 468 -8.87 -19.91 -8.37
CA MET A 468 -8.19 -21.21 -8.44
C MET A 468 -8.25 -21.97 -7.11
N ARG A 469 -8.09 -21.28 -5.97
CA ARG A 469 -8.25 -21.88 -4.63
C ARG A 469 -9.70 -22.32 -4.37
N ASN A 470 -10.67 -21.54 -4.83
CA ASN A 470 -12.08 -21.93 -4.72
C ASN A 470 -12.39 -23.18 -5.55
N VAL A 471 -11.84 -23.28 -6.78
CA VAL A 471 -11.95 -24.48 -7.62
C VAL A 471 -11.36 -25.69 -6.89
N GLN A 472 -10.22 -25.55 -6.22
CA GLN A 472 -9.65 -26.64 -5.41
C GLN A 472 -10.57 -27.06 -4.27
N LEU A 473 -11.16 -26.13 -3.52
CA LEU A 473 -12.07 -26.45 -2.43
C LEU A 473 -13.30 -27.24 -2.92
N VAL A 474 -13.85 -26.84 -4.06
CA VAL A 474 -14.97 -27.56 -4.71
C VAL A 474 -14.54 -28.95 -5.16
N HIS A 475 -13.41 -29.03 -5.85
CA HIS A 475 -12.85 -30.29 -6.34
C HIS A 475 -12.57 -31.29 -5.19
N ASN A 476 -12.01 -30.83 -4.08
CA ASN A 476 -11.76 -31.63 -2.90
C ASN A 476 -13.07 -32.22 -2.32
N ALA A 477 -14.15 -31.45 -2.31
CA ALA A 477 -15.46 -31.95 -1.88
C ALA A 477 -16.03 -33.00 -2.84
N GLU A 478 -15.86 -32.79 -4.14
CA GLU A 478 -16.29 -33.79 -5.17
C GLU A 478 -15.50 -35.07 -5.09
N LYS A 479 -14.22 -35.04 -4.74
CA LYS A 479 -13.35 -36.22 -4.53
C LYS A 479 -13.59 -36.96 -3.20
N GLY A 480 -14.40 -36.41 -2.30
CA GLY A 480 -14.77 -37.07 -1.03
C GLY A 480 -13.86 -36.71 0.14
N GLU A 481 -13.00 -35.72 0.04
CA GLU A 481 -12.11 -35.31 1.15
C GLU A 481 -12.88 -34.89 2.42
N TYR A 482 -14.14 -34.46 2.25
CA TYR A 482 -15.00 -34.02 3.35
C TYR A 482 -15.97 -35.11 3.84
N ASP A 483 -15.96 -36.33 3.25
CA ASP A 483 -16.95 -37.38 3.56
C ASP A 483 -16.93 -37.79 5.04
N ASP A 484 -15.76 -37.75 5.66
CA ASP A 484 -15.59 -38.05 7.10
C ASP A 484 -15.57 -36.78 7.97
N ASN A 485 -15.71 -35.59 7.37
CA ASN A 485 -15.72 -34.32 8.07
C ASN A 485 -16.77 -33.34 7.49
N LEU A 486 -18.03 -33.64 7.76
CA LEU A 486 -19.15 -32.82 7.29
C LEU A 486 -19.16 -31.41 7.86
N ALA A 487 -18.55 -31.17 9.02
CA ALA A 487 -18.36 -29.84 9.56
C ALA A 487 -17.47 -28.98 8.64
N ALA A 488 -16.39 -29.55 8.13
CA ALA A 488 -15.49 -28.86 7.18
C ALA A 488 -16.18 -28.65 5.82
N LEU A 489 -17.02 -29.59 5.36
CA LEU A 489 -17.84 -29.39 4.16
C LEU A 489 -18.75 -28.16 4.29
N VAL A 490 -19.52 -28.07 5.39
CA VAL A 490 -20.41 -26.94 5.63
C VAL A 490 -19.63 -25.64 5.80
N ALA A 491 -18.47 -25.68 6.47
CA ALA A 491 -17.59 -24.50 6.60
C ALA A 491 -17.10 -24.00 5.22
N THR A 492 -16.70 -24.92 4.34
CA THR A 492 -16.33 -24.60 2.94
C THR A 492 -17.51 -24.00 2.19
N GLY A 493 -18.69 -24.58 2.29
CA GLY A 493 -19.92 -24.05 1.68
C GLY A 493 -20.24 -22.64 2.16
N ARG A 494 -20.03 -22.33 3.46
CA ARG A 494 -20.20 -20.96 3.98
C ARG A 494 -19.22 -19.97 3.37
N VAL A 495 -17.95 -20.35 3.18
CA VAL A 495 -16.97 -19.50 2.50
C VAL A 495 -17.42 -19.21 1.07
N MET A 496 -17.86 -20.21 0.32
CA MET A 496 -18.35 -20.05 -1.06
C MET A 496 -19.58 -19.14 -1.11
N PHE A 497 -20.55 -19.35 -0.22
CA PHE A 497 -21.75 -18.49 -0.12
C PHE A 497 -21.39 -17.03 0.15
N ARG A 498 -20.50 -16.77 1.10
CA ARG A 498 -20.06 -15.40 1.44
C ARG A 498 -19.36 -14.73 0.27
N LEU A 499 -18.50 -15.47 -0.45
CA LEU A 499 -17.81 -14.96 -1.64
C LEU A 499 -18.78 -14.62 -2.76
N GLU A 500 -19.79 -15.47 -2.99
CA GLU A 500 -20.84 -15.20 -3.99
C GLU A 500 -21.67 -13.96 -3.64
N LYS A 501 -22.00 -13.79 -2.35
CA LYS A 501 -22.69 -12.56 -1.88
C LYS A 501 -21.84 -11.33 -2.03
N LEU A 502 -20.56 -11.39 -1.73
CA LEU A 502 -19.62 -10.27 -1.96
C LEU A 502 -19.49 -9.94 -3.44
N GLU A 503 -19.49 -10.92 -4.32
CA GLU A 503 -19.47 -10.70 -5.76
C GLU A 503 -20.75 -9.98 -6.25
N GLN A 504 -21.92 -10.35 -5.72
CA GLN A 504 -23.18 -9.65 -6.02
C GLN A 504 -23.11 -8.18 -5.55
N ILE A 505 -22.64 -7.93 -4.32
CA ILE A 505 -22.46 -6.57 -3.79
C ILE A 505 -21.44 -5.78 -4.63
N ALA A 506 -20.33 -6.42 -5.03
CA ALA A 506 -19.34 -5.79 -5.89
C ALA A 506 -19.92 -5.37 -7.26
N ARG A 507 -20.70 -6.23 -7.89
CA ARG A 507 -21.38 -5.91 -9.15
C ARG A 507 -22.36 -4.74 -9.04
N GLU A 508 -23.06 -4.63 -7.93
CA GLU A 508 -23.93 -3.47 -7.65
C GLU A 508 -23.11 -2.20 -7.47
N LYS A 509 -22.01 -2.27 -6.71
CA LYS A 509 -21.10 -1.14 -6.50
C LYS A 509 -20.49 -0.65 -7.82
N VAL A 510 -20.01 -1.55 -8.67
CA VAL A 510 -19.41 -1.23 -9.98
C VAL A 510 -20.34 -0.36 -10.83
N ARG A 511 -21.65 -0.59 -10.78
CA ARG A 511 -22.63 0.21 -11.55
C ARG A 511 -22.65 1.69 -11.14
N THR A 512 -22.14 2.01 -9.97
CA THR A 512 -22.06 3.39 -9.45
C THR A 512 -20.73 4.06 -9.72
N LEU A 513 -19.78 3.35 -10.32
CA LEU A 513 -18.39 3.78 -10.52
C LEU A 513 -18.06 3.89 -12.01
N ALA A 514 -17.23 4.87 -12.39
CA ALA A 514 -16.95 5.19 -13.78
C ALA A 514 -15.66 4.55 -14.31
N PHE A 515 -14.60 4.41 -13.49
CA PHE A 515 -13.27 3.94 -13.93
C PHE A 515 -12.85 2.60 -13.35
N VAL A 516 -13.67 1.99 -12.52
CA VAL A 516 -13.25 0.88 -11.70
C VAL A 516 -13.43 -0.46 -12.41
N ASP A 517 -12.42 -1.32 -12.31
CA ASP A 517 -12.54 -2.71 -12.72
C ASP A 517 -13.36 -3.50 -11.69
N GLU A 518 -14.32 -4.28 -12.15
CA GLU A 518 -15.13 -5.18 -11.32
C GLU A 518 -14.25 -6.06 -10.42
N ILE A 519 -13.11 -6.52 -10.95
CA ILE A 519 -12.15 -7.34 -10.23
C ILE A 519 -11.56 -6.60 -9.04
N GLU A 520 -11.19 -5.33 -9.19
CA GLU A 520 -10.62 -4.53 -8.09
C GLU A 520 -11.65 -4.27 -6.99
N VAL A 521 -12.91 -4.02 -7.37
CA VAL A 521 -14.00 -3.87 -6.39
C VAL A 521 -14.24 -5.17 -5.64
N CYS A 522 -14.35 -6.28 -6.37
CA CYS A 522 -14.56 -7.61 -5.77
C CYS A 522 -13.41 -8.00 -4.83
N LEU A 523 -12.17 -7.83 -5.29
CA LEU A 523 -10.97 -8.11 -4.50
C LEU A 523 -10.88 -7.21 -3.26
N GLY A 524 -11.24 -5.93 -3.38
CA GLY A 524 -11.30 -4.98 -2.28
C GLY A 524 -12.20 -5.46 -1.14
N TYR A 525 -13.42 -5.89 -1.47
CA TYR A 525 -14.31 -6.50 -0.47
C TYR A 525 -13.75 -7.79 0.11
N GLN A 526 -13.27 -8.70 -0.73
CA GLN A 526 -12.73 -9.99 -0.29
C GLN A 526 -11.55 -9.82 0.67
N ASN A 527 -10.56 -9.01 0.34
CA ASN A 527 -9.35 -8.83 1.14
C ASN A 527 -9.63 -8.13 2.47
N LYS A 528 -10.39 -7.04 2.44
CA LYS A 528 -10.68 -6.25 3.64
C LYS A 528 -11.64 -6.95 4.59
N LEU A 529 -12.56 -7.76 4.09
CA LEU A 529 -13.50 -8.53 4.90
C LEU A 529 -13.03 -9.97 5.19
N LYS A 530 -11.80 -10.34 4.79
CA LYS A 530 -11.25 -11.69 5.00
C LYS A 530 -11.41 -12.18 6.44
N LYS A 531 -10.99 -11.38 7.43
CA LYS A 531 -11.03 -11.78 8.85
C LYS A 531 -12.46 -11.79 9.39
N SER A 532 -13.23 -10.75 9.15
CA SER A 532 -14.57 -10.59 9.73
C SER A 532 -15.61 -11.57 9.15
N LEU A 533 -15.39 -12.04 7.93
CA LEU A 533 -16.20 -13.06 7.26
C LEU A 533 -15.55 -14.45 7.21
N GLY A 534 -14.35 -14.64 7.74
CA GLY A 534 -13.66 -15.94 7.74
C GLY A 534 -13.40 -16.51 6.36
N LEU A 535 -12.95 -15.69 5.40
CA LEU A 535 -12.71 -16.10 4.02
C LEU A 535 -11.34 -16.78 3.90
N THR A 536 -11.30 -18.10 4.06
CA THR A 536 -10.04 -18.86 4.15
C THR A 536 -9.28 -18.96 2.83
N SER A 537 -9.99 -18.90 1.68
CA SER A 537 -9.39 -19.03 0.35
C SER A 537 -8.77 -17.74 -0.20
N VAL A 538 -9.00 -16.60 0.44
CA VAL A 538 -8.51 -15.31 -0.05
C VAL A 538 -7.25 -14.85 0.67
N THR A 539 -6.46 -13.97 0.02
CA THR A 539 -5.28 -13.30 0.59
C THR A 539 -5.70 -12.02 1.32
N ALA A 540 -4.78 -11.36 2.04
CA ALA A 540 -5.08 -10.15 2.80
C ALA A 540 -4.71 -8.87 2.02
N GLU A 541 -3.80 -8.97 1.07
CA GLU A 541 -3.19 -7.81 0.42
C GLU A 541 -3.66 -7.64 -1.03
N MET A 542 -3.80 -6.40 -1.44
CA MET A 542 -3.96 -5.96 -2.82
C MET A 542 -3.30 -4.60 -3.01
N ARG A 543 -2.87 -4.31 -4.23
CA ARG A 543 -2.12 -3.09 -4.54
C ARG A 543 -3.02 -1.86 -4.75
N PHE A 544 -4.14 -2.05 -5.41
CA PHE A 544 -4.98 -0.95 -5.91
C PHE A 544 -6.26 -0.73 -5.10
N PHE A 545 -6.25 -1.01 -3.79
CA PHE A 545 -7.44 -0.81 -2.95
C PHE A 545 -7.95 0.64 -2.98
N ASP A 546 -7.05 1.62 -2.92
CA ASP A 546 -7.41 3.05 -2.87
C ASP A 546 -8.11 3.53 -4.14
N VAL A 547 -7.92 2.84 -5.27
CA VAL A 547 -8.60 3.14 -6.53
C VAL A 547 -9.78 2.22 -6.82
N SER A 548 -10.08 1.27 -5.94
CA SER A 548 -11.23 0.36 -6.09
C SER A 548 -12.59 1.04 -5.90
N GLY A 549 -12.62 2.26 -5.36
CA GLY A 549 -13.86 2.97 -5.04
C GLY A 549 -14.66 2.37 -3.86
N VAL A 550 -14.08 1.40 -3.14
CA VAL A 550 -14.69 0.78 -1.95
C VAL A 550 -14.33 1.57 -0.70
N THR A 551 -15.33 2.13 -0.04
CA THR A 551 -15.15 2.93 1.18
C THR A 551 -15.31 2.09 2.45
N VAL A 552 -14.89 2.63 3.60
CA VAL A 552 -15.10 1.98 4.91
C VAL A 552 -16.60 1.75 5.20
N THR A 553 -17.45 2.68 4.79
CA THR A 553 -18.91 2.54 4.91
C THR A 553 -19.45 1.39 4.06
N ASP A 554 -18.95 1.25 2.83
CA ASP A 554 -19.30 0.12 1.94
C ASP A 554 -18.90 -1.22 2.56
N LEU A 555 -17.71 -1.31 3.17
CA LEU A 555 -17.23 -2.52 3.84
C LEU A 555 -18.11 -2.91 5.02
N GLN A 556 -18.48 -1.95 5.87
CA GLN A 556 -19.37 -2.18 7.01
C GLN A 556 -20.77 -2.64 6.57
N ALA A 557 -21.33 -1.98 5.54
CA ALA A 557 -22.62 -2.36 4.98
C ALA A 557 -22.58 -3.78 4.36
N ALA A 558 -21.55 -4.10 3.60
CA ALA A 558 -21.38 -5.41 2.99
C ALA A 558 -21.22 -6.52 4.03
N GLU A 559 -20.47 -6.28 5.10
CA GLU A 559 -20.30 -7.25 6.19
C GLU A 559 -21.64 -7.59 6.84
N LEU A 560 -22.44 -6.57 7.17
CA LEU A 560 -23.77 -6.75 7.76
C LEU A 560 -24.71 -7.49 6.80
N GLN A 561 -24.70 -7.11 5.53
CA GLN A 561 -25.54 -7.74 4.49
C GLN A 561 -25.19 -9.22 4.29
N VAL A 562 -23.92 -9.58 4.20
CA VAL A 562 -23.47 -10.97 4.06
C VAL A 562 -23.86 -11.78 5.28
N LYS A 563 -23.64 -11.27 6.51
CA LYS A 563 -24.02 -11.94 7.76
C LYS A 563 -25.55 -12.14 7.88
N ALA A 564 -26.33 -11.17 7.43
CA ALA A 564 -27.79 -11.29 7.40
C ALA A 564 -28.25 -12.34 6.37
N ALA A 565 -27.73 -12.28 5.15
CA ALA A 565 -28.02 -13.23 4.08
C ALA A 565 -27.66 -14.66 4.49
N GLU A 566 -26.52 -14.87 5.16
CA GLU A 566 -26.14 -16.21 5.64
C GLU A 566 -27.15 -16.81 6.61
N LYS A 567 -27.74 -15.98 7.49
CA LYS A 567 -28.77 -16.45 8.42
C LYS A 567 -30.07 -16.85 7.74
N SER A 568 -30.46 -16.15 6.68
CA SER A 568 -31.75 -16.34 6.02
C SER A 568 -31.70 -17.24 4.77
N GLU A 569 -30.59 -17.26 4.05
CA GLU A 569 -30.53 -17.82 2.70
C GLU A 569 -29.60 -19.06 2.59
N PHE A 570 -28.61 -19.22 3.51
CA PHE A 570 -27.60 -20.26 3.37
C PHE A 570 -28.19 -21.68 3.33
N ARG A 571 -29.26 -21.96 4.08
CA ARG A 571 -29.91 -23.27 4.09
C ARG A 571 -30.53 -23.64 2.74
N GLU A 572 -31.05 -22.66 2.01
CA GLU A 572 -31.58 -22.85 0.67
C GLU A 572 -30.46 -22.93 -0.39
N TRP A 573 -29.46 -22.04 -0.24
CA TRP A 573 -28.32 -22.02 -1.14
C TRP A 573 -27.53 -23.33 -1.15
N ILE A 574 -27.26 -23.91 0.03
CA ILE A 574 -26.46 -25.14 0.11
C ILE A 574 -27.14 -26.34 -0.55
N LEU A 575 -28.48 -26.37 -0.63
CA LEU A 575 -29.22 -27.39 -1.37
C LEU A 575 -28.89 -27.43 -2.87
N GLN A 576 -28.50 -26.29 -3.44
CA GLN A 576 -28.16 -26.14 -4.85
C GLN A 576 -26.66 -26.33 -5.10
N TRP A 577 -25.85 -26.41 -4.06
CA TRP A 577 -24.40 -26.48 -4.16
C TRP A 577 -23.92 -27.87 -4.62
N GLY A 578 -23.33 -27.92 -5.85
CA GLY A 578 -22.92 -29.16 -6.51
C GLY A 578 -22.09 -30.11 -5.65
N PRO A 579 -21.04 -29.62 -4.94
CA PRO A 579 -20.24 -30.45 -4.06
C PRO A 579 -21.03 -31.17 -2.95
N LEU A 580 -22.11 -30.56 -2.44
CA LEU A 580 -23.01 -31.22 -1.53
C LEU A 580 -23.70 -32.43 -2.20
N HIS A 581 -24.14 -32.25 -3.45
CA HIS A 581 -24.77 -33.36 -4.18
C HIS A 581 -23.85 -34.57 -4.31
N SER A 582 -22.55 -34.31 -4.63
CA SER A 582 -21.56 -35.41 -4.71
C SER A 582 -21.35 -36.12 -3.37
N VAL A 583 -21.40 -35.42 -2.26
CA VAL A 583 -21.32 -36.03 -0.91
C VAL A 583 -22.60 -36.82 -0.59
N LEU A 584 -23.78 -36.27 -0.91
CA LEU A 584 -25.06 -36.97 -0.69
C LEU A 584 -25.19 -38.25 -1.54
N GLU A 585 -24.71 -38.22 -2.78
CA GLU A 585 -24.68 -39.41 -3.66
C GLU A 585 -23.82 -40.54 -3.06
N ARG A 586 -22.72 -40.18 -2.36
CA ARG A 586 -21.88 -41.20 -1.66
C ARG A 586 -22.43 -41.63 -0.30
N LYS A 587 -23.06 -40.73 0.45
CA LYS A 587 -23.55 -40.98 1.81
C LYS A 587 -24.95 -41.66 1.84
N ALA A 588 -25.80 -41.31 0.89
CA ALA A 588 -27.16 -41.82 0.80
C ALA A 588 -27.53 -42.10 -0.68
N PRO A 589 -26.83 -43.05 -1.36
CA PRO A 589 -26.95 -43.26 -2.80
C PRO A 589 -28.36 -43.63 -3.27
N GLU A 590 -29.04 -44.50 -2.53
CA GLU A 590 -30.38 -44.91 -2.90
C GLU A 590 -31.38 -43.77 -2.86
N HIS A 591 -31.36 -42.98 -1.81
CA HIS A 591 -32.27 -41.86 -1.62
C HIS A 591 -31.99 -40.74 -2.61
N PHE A 592 -30.73 -40.38 -2.78
CA PHE A 592 -30.30 -39.31 -3.70
C PHE A 592 -30.62 -39.67 -5.16
N ASN A 593 -30.32 -40.89 -5.58
CA ASN A 593 -30.61 -41.34 -6.95
C ASN A 593 -32.11 -41.39 -7.24
N ALA A 594 -32.93 -41.84 -6.27
CA ALA A 594 -34.38 -41.82 -6.41
C ALA A 594 -34.94 -40.39 -6.62
N LEU A 595 -34.40 -39.40 -5.90
CA LEU A 595 -34.76 -37.99 -6.09
C LEU A 595 -34.32 -37.47 -7.49
N ARG A 596 -33.13 -37.87 -7.97
CA ARG A 596 -32.61 -37.48 -9.29
C ARG A 596 -33.45 -38.08 -10.43
N GLU A 597 -33.85 -39.38 -10.32
CA GLU A 597 -34.73 -40.02 -11.27
C GLU A 597 -36.12 -39.34 -11.27
N LYS A 598 -36.64 -39.03 -10.07
CA LYS A 598 -37.90 -38.33 -9.93
C LYS A 598 -37.85 -36.96 -10.61
N ARG A 599 -36.75 -36.18 -10.46
CA ARG A 599 -36.57 -34.87 -11.13
C ARG A 599 -36.69 -35.03 -12.65
N SER A 600 -36.07 -36.04 -13.26
CA SER A 600 -36.15 -36.28 -14.69
C SER A 600 -37.60 -36.64 -15.10
N SER A 601 -38.31 -37.48 -14.35
CA SER A 601 -39.71 -37.81 -14.59
C SER A 601 -40.64 -36.61 -14.42
N ASP A 602 -40.44 -35.79 -13.40
CA ASP A 602 -41.23 -34.55 -13.14
C ASP A 602 -41.03 -33.53 -14.26
N TYR A 603 -39.78 -33.39 -14.77
CA TYR A 603 -39.51 -32.57 -15.94
C TYR A 603 -40.30 -33.03 -17.18
N GLU A 604 -40.18 -34.30 -17.53
CA GLU A 604 -40.88 -34.84 -18.71
C GLU A 604 -42.42 -34.73 -18.60
N HIS A 605 -42.96 -34.97 -17.43
CA HIS A 605 -44.37 -34.84 -17.13
C HIS A 605 -44.84 -33.39 -17.29
N THR A 606 -44.13 -32.43 -16.65
CA THR A 606 -44.47 -31.02 -16.68
C THR A 606 -44.30 -30.43 -18.09
N TYR A 607 -43.22 -30.79 -18.80
CA TYR A 607 -43.03 -30.37 -20.18
C TYR A 607 -44.19 -30.86 -21.10
N ARG A 608 -44.58 -32.11 -20.99
CA ARG A 608 -45.67 -32.68 -21.74
C ARG A 608 -47.01 -31.96 -21.47
N MET A 609 -47.29 -31.76 -20.18
CA MET A 609 -48.48 -31.00 -19.75
C MET A 609 -48.53 -29.60 -20.34
N LEU A 610 -47.43 -28.82 -20.21
CA LEU A 610 -47.34 -27.48 -20.76
C LEU A 610 -47.38 -27.46 -22.29
N SER A 611 -46.79 -28.43 -22.96
CA SER A 611 -46.88 -28.58 -24.41
C SER A 611 -48.31 -28.85 -24.84
N ASP A 612 -49.06 -29.72 -24.14
CA ASP A 612 -50.46 -30.04 -24.47
C ASP A 612 -51.42 -28.88 -24.19
N THR A 613 -51.16 -28.07 -23.16
CA THR A 613 -52.03 -26.97 -22.72
C THR A 613 -51.73 -25.63 -23.38
N GLU A 614 -50.47 -25.37 -23.76
CA GLU A 614 -50.03 -24.07 -24.26
C GLU A 614 -49.52 -24.12 -25.71
N LEU A 615 -48.59 -25.05 -26.08
CA LEU A 615 -48.01 -25.08 -27.43
C LEU A 615 -48.98 -25.60 -28.49
N LYS A 616 -49.61 -26.74 -28.21
CA LYS A 616 -50.54 -27.36 -29.20
C LYS A 616 -51.74 -26.47 -29.52
N PRO A 617 -52.44 -25.89 -28.52
CA PRO A 617 -53.58 -25.01 -28.80
C PRO A 617 -53.18 -23.71 -29.51
N SER A 618 -51.96 -23.23 -29.30
CA SER A 618 -51.43 -22.01 -29.91
C SER A 618 -50.76 -22.24 -31.26
N GLY A 619 -50.67 -23.49 -31.73
CA GLY A 619 -49.98 -23.83 -33.00
C GLY A 619 -48.47 -23.57 -32.98
N LEU A 620 -47.84 -23.54 -31.78
CA LEU A 620 -46.43 -23.20 -31.59
C LEU A 620 -45.53 -24.43 -31.43
N VAL A 621 -46.04 -25.62 -31.68
CA VAL A 621 -45.22 -26.86 -31.70
C VAL A 621 -44.21 -26.74 -32.84
N GLY A 622 -42.94 -26.95 -32.54
CA GLY A 622 -41.82 -26.74 -33.47
C GLY A 622 -41.25 -25.31 -33.48
N ASN A 623 -41.84 -24.37 -32.74
CA ASN A 623 -41.25 -23.07 -32.52
C ASN A 623 -40.21 -23.14 -31.40
N THR A 624 -38.93 -22.97 -31.77
CA THR A 624 -37.78 -23.15 -30.87
C THR A 624 -37.82 -22.25 -29.63
N ASP A 625 -38.26 -21.02 -29.73
CA ASP A 625 -38.31 -20.08 -28.60
C ASP A 625 -39.45 -20.40 -27.64
N ALA A 626 -40.60 -20.80 -28.17
CA ALA A 626 -41.75 -21.25 -27.38
C ALA A 626 -41.43 -22.56 -26.65
N GLU A 627 -40.82 -23.53 -27.33
CA GLU A 627 -40.37 -24.80 -26.72
C GLU A 627 -39.30 -24.59 -25.66
N ARG A 628 -38.32 -23.67 -25.89
CA ARG A 628 -37.31 -23.30 -24.89
C ARG A 628 -37.95 -22.69 -23.65
N THR A 629 -38.94 -21.81 -23.83
CA THR A 629 -39.66 -21.18 -22.71
C THR A 629 -40.38 -22.18 -21.83
N ILE A 630 -41.10 -23.12 -22.46
CA ILE A 630 -41.79 -24.19 -21.74
C ILE A 630 -40.80 -25.16 -21.10
N GLY A 631 -39.70 -25.51 -21.78
CA GLY A 631 -38.65 -26.34 -21.25
C GLY A 631 -38.01 -25.74 -19.99
N ALA A 632 -37.74 -24.41 -19.99
CA ALA A 632 -37.22 -23.70 -18.83
C ALA A 632 -38.19 -23.74 -17.64
N ARG A 633 -39.49 -23.52 -17.87
CA ARG A 633 -40.54 -23.60 -16.83
C ARG A 633 -40.71 -25.02 -16.26
N ALA A 634 -40.64 -26.03 -17.12
CA ALA A 634 -40.68 -27.42 -16.70
C ALA A 634 -39.47 -27.79 -15.87
N MET A 635 -38.29 -27.32 -16.26
CA MET A 635 -37.04 -27.53 -15.50
C MET A 635 -37.08 -26.83 -14.13
N GLU A 636 -37.54 -25.59 -14.09
CA GLU A 636 -37.69 -24.83 -12.83
C GLU A 636 -38.63 -25.56 -11.85
N SER A 637 -39.74 -26.09 -12.34
CA SER A 637 -40.69 -26.84 -11.53
C SER A 637 -40.10 -28.16 -11.01
N ALA A 638 -39.38 -28.90 -11.86
CA ALA A 638 -38.74 -30.17 -11.51
C ALA A 638 -37.57 -29.94 -10.53
N GLU A 639 -36.79 -28.88 -10.72
CA GLU A 639 -35.71 -28.51 -9.83
C GLU A 639 -36.23 -28.10 -8.46
N LYS A 640 -37.28 -27.32 -8.38
CA LYS A 640 -37.92 -26.97 -7.11
C LYS A 640 -38.38 -28.22 -6.35
N ALA A 641 -39.05 -29.13 -7.04
CA ALA A 641 -39.50 -30.42 -6.43
C ALA A 641 -38.32 -31.26 -5.95
N PHE A 642 -37.21 -31.26 -6.69
CA PHE A 642 -35.99 -31.97 -6.31
C PHE A 642 -35.36 -31.37 -5.06
N LEU A 643 -35.20 -30.02 -5.00
CA LEU A 643 -34.67 -29.34 -3.83
C LEU A 643 -35.56 -29.53 -2.59
N ASP A 644 -36.87 -29.48 -2.75
CA ASP A 644 -37.82 -29.76 -1.66
C ASP A 644 -37.69 -31.20 -1.15
N GLY A 645 -37.38 -32.16 -2.05
CA GLY A 645 -37.09 -33.54 -1.72
C GLY A 645 -35.73 -33.76 -1.03
N LEU A 646 -34.73 -32.92 -1.38
CA LEU A 646 -33.39 -32.95 -0.74
C LEU A 646 -33.42 -32.42 0.67
N ARG A 647 -34.29 -31.48 0.98
CA ARG A 647 -34.33 -30.77 2.28
C ARG A 647 -34.37 -31.71 3.50
N PRO A 648 -35.23 -32.73 3.57
CA PRO A 648 -35.23 -33.68 4.69
C PRO A 648 -33.90 -34.46 4.82
N LEU A 649 -33.35 -34.89 3.69
CA LEU A 649 -32.10 -35.64 3.66
C LEU A 649 -30.91 -34.79 4.14
N VAL A 650 -30.86 -33.53 3.71
CA VAL A 650 -29.83 -32.59 4.15
C VAL A 650 -29.97 -32.22 5.62
N GLU A 651 -31.20 -32.07 6.12
CA GLU A 651 -31.44 -31.81 7.55
C GLU A 651 -31.05 -33.02 8.42
N GLU A 652 -31.31 -34.25 7.95
CA GLU A 652 -30.87 -35.46 8.62
C GLU A 652 -29.34 -35.58 8.71
N ILE A 653 -28.64 -35.33 7.61
CA ILE A 653 -27.18 -35.53 7.51
C ILE A 653 -26.40 -34.34 8.06
N LEU A 654 -26.83 -33.10 7.81
CA LEU A 654 -26.10 -31.89 8.10
C LEU A 654 -26.75 -30.96 9.12
N GLY A 655 -27.98 -31.21 9.58
CA GLY A 655 -28.79 -30.26 10.36
C GLY A 655 -28.06 -29.68 11.58
N SER A 656 -27.25 -30.49 12.28
CA SER A 656 -26.46 -30.04 13.43
C SER A 656 -25.34 -29.03 13.05
N TYR A 657 -24.83 -29.09 11.81
CA TYR A 657 -23.77 -28.22 11.30
C TYR A 657 -24.28 -26.95 10.62
N LEU A 658 -25.58 -26.95 10.25
CA LEU A 658 -26.21 -25.80 9.57
C LEU A 658 -26.56 -24.65 10.49
N GLN A 659 -26.44 -24.80 11.82
CA GLN A 659 -26.65 -23.73 12.77
C GLN A 659 -25.56 -22.68 12.67
N VAL A 660 -25.94 -21.40 12.49
CA VAL A 660 -24.98 -20.28 12.41
C VAL A 660 -24.45 -19.97 13.80
N GLN A 661 -23.17 -20.20 14.03
CA GLN A 661 -22.45 -19.71 15.21
C GLN A 661 -21.48 -18.60 14.78
N TRP A 662 -21.96 -17.35 14.70
CA TRP A 662 -21.07 -16.21 14.72
C TRP A 662 -20.55 -16.03 16.15
N ARG A 663 -19.30 -16.44 16.43
CA ARG A 663 -18.63 -16.08 17.67
C ARG A 663 -18.26 -14.59 17.59
N PRO A 664 -18.56 -13.78 18.61
CA PRO A 664 -18.01 -12.43 18.66
C PRO A 664 -16.49 -12.53 18.72
N THR A 665 -15.83 -11.85 17.78
CA THR A 665 -14.38 -11.66 17.75
C THR A 665 -13.98 -10.61 18.75
#